data_165af3116a85631b2c80a1a3e646ab64
#
_entry.id   165af3116a85631b2c80a1a3e646ab64
#
_cell.length_a   1.000
_cell.length_b   1.000
_cell.length_c   1.000
_cell.angle_alpha   90.00
_cell.angle_beta   90.00
_cell.angle_gamma   90.00
#
_symmetry.space_group_name_H-M   'P 1'
#
loop_
_entity.id
_entity.type
_entity.pdbx_description
1 polymer ?
#
loop_
_entity_poly.entity_id
_entity_poly.type
_entity_poly.pdbx_seq_one_letter_code
_entity_poly.pdbx_strand_id
1 'polypeptide(L)'
;MTDLLTIGATATQLYRQALSTVSNNIANINSDGYSRQEVSMSENAPAKQGVSYVGTGARLVGVQRAYDEFAESSIRTSQSALSSQEPMIKYTDRVINLLGSENGGLSSAIDQFFSSATTLSTNPSEQTYRQEFLGSANFFAARVQSVTSDLSALETEIIGEIKAGIDELNQLGASLALVNRQLGKNTKQSLQPAAILDQRDHLMHEMAKLAKLDFDFDSAGRVNVKLAGASDNTKFVDLNNATALSAVFPTVPGSPVAIMFDPYGRNVNVGALKGGSLGGLLSFRDDVFEPLRDDIDSLVLSLANSVNTIHAGGMDQNNETGQDLFNLATTYKAKNSGGTPDAGITAIANDNAATAVDPFSAQWSASEAAWLVTDLATGTSVGVKPTVGNGSVFEYAGITATLGEAPVSGRKFTIEPSLRVSENISVAISDTSQIASAGRLVVQQSVSNSKLVDVSIDYGYAEPLKLATKTLDAGVRSNFLEKATVTTNTSEPSLRIPKGSEGFSITIHPSLTESESLQLFTAQRNHLAGTELEAGFAASLANATTLEPNADYISAYTNKTGAAAYLDSELKLGASAEGSLLSFSIPKQTNTSGAPVTLIPNGDLTLNGIALGALDLTNGSTLSAKDVATWVNTIRATSNVTATASNVITIDPANFDSTRRLTINGTTIISDTAPADAQALALLVNAQSATTKVEGFVDNEGNFVLRNTAGNEGANITLGSDAAEASNFLGRTNSLVTGRVYYEGDAIEFGFKDYWAGNGTAQDLSRLGLATTLSSDATISEDYLVYATGDARSAELQYRIGDVKAAATTAAEPPLLFTFTGPKTVEIRDKTTDTLLAKRTYDSAKDIVFGDVRIRLSSAPAIGDSFTLQPNTGGLGDNSNIVALAAVQNIRLEGGELPVQTYITLVNGIGNVNSLSKMSAEALEVVYEDAVALGDAATGVSLDDEAANLIRFQQSYQAAAQIIKVS
;
A
#
# COMPACT_ATOMS: atom_id res chain seq x y z
N MET A 1 74.81 5.48 -50.13
CA MET A 1 74.76 4.02 -49.86
C MET A 1 74.34 3.72 -48.41
N THR A 2 74.54 4.71 -47.53
CA THR A 2 74.16 4.52 -46.12
C THR A 2 72.63 4.46 -45.93
N ASP A 3 71.86 4.95 -46.81
CA ASP A 3 70.36 4.95 -46.68
C ASP A 3 69.70 3.60 -46.94
N LEU A 4 70.16 2.85 -47.88
CA LEU A 4 69.57 1.54 -48.26
C LEU A 4 69.79 0.48 -47.16
N LEU A 5 71.01 0.48 -46.56
CA LEU A 5 71.37 -0.41 -45.46
C LEU A 5 70.50 -0.06 -44.19
N THR A 6 70.36 1.21 -43.93
CA THR A 6 69.60 1.66 -42.77
C THR A 6 68.11 1.35 -42.96
N ILE A 7 67.56 1.57 -44.16
CA ILE A 7 66.11 1.24 -44.47
C ILE A 7 65.93 -0.28 -44.37
N GLY A 8 66.87 -1.08 -44.91
CA GLY A 8 66.79 -2.54 -44.80
C GLY A 8 66.89 -3.05 -43.40
N ALA A 9 67.84 -2.49 -42.60
CA ALA A 9 68.00 -2.88 -41.19
C ALA A 9 66.78 -2.52 -40.33
N THR A 10 66.26 -1.31 -40.50
CA THR A 10 64.98 -0.89 -39.76
C THR A 10 63.77 -1.71 -40.18
N ALA A 11 63.61 -2.00 -41.48
CA ALA A 11 62.57 -2.88 -42.00
C ALA A 11 62.65 -4.30 -41.47
N THR A 12 63.92 -4.88 -41.48
CA THR A 12 64.12 -6.20 -40.90
C THR A 12 63.79 -6.31 -39.43
N GLN A 13 64.12 -5.28 -38.64
CA GLN A 13 63.80 -5.20 -37.22
C GLN A 13 62.30 -5.07 -37.00
N LEU A 14 61.62 -4.25 -37.81
CA LEU A 14 60.20 -4.02 -37.78
C LEU A 14 59.42 -5.30 -38.12
N TYR A 15 59.79 -6.03 -39.20
CA TYR A 15 59.10 -7.26 -39.58
C TYR A 15 59.42 -8.41 -38.61
N ARG A 16 60.55 -8.41 -37.95
CA ARG A 16 60.82 -9.36 -36.86
C ARG A 16 59.88 -9.14 -35.69
N GLN A 17 59.61 -7.87 -35.35
CA GLN A 17 58.67 -7.54 -34.30
C GLN A 17 57.23 -7.93 -34.71
N ALA A 18 56.86 -7.69 -35.98
CA ALA A 18 55.60 -8.13 -36.52
C ALA A 18 55.41 -9.65 -36.47
N LEU A 19 56.43 -10.41 -36.83
CA LEU A 19 56.42 -11.87 -36.71
C LEU A 19 56.32 -12.36 -35.28
N SER A 20 57.02 -11.67 -34.35
CA SER A 20 56.87 -11.97 -32.92
C SER A 20 55.45 -11.70 -32.40
N THR A 21 54.81 -10.64 -32.83
CA THR A 21 53.43 -10.32 -32.44
C THR A 21 52.44 -11.36 -32.98
N VAL A 22 52.55 -11.74 -34.28
CA VAL A 22 51.72 -12.81 -34.86
C VAL A 22 51.95 -14.15 -34.14
N SER A 23 53.21 -14.50 -33.82
CA SER A 23 53.50 -15.71 -33.06
C SER A 23 52.91 -15.67 -31.65
N ASN A 24 52.87 -14.47 -31.03
CA ASN A 24 52.25 -14.28 -29.73
C ASN A 24 50.72 -14.42 -29.80
N ASN A 25 50.08 -13.87 -30.84
CA ASN A 25 48.67 -14.05 -31.09
C ASN A 25 48.29 -15.53 -31.25
N ILE A 26 49.02 -16.24 -32.10
CA ILE A 26 48.81 -17.70 -32.33
C ILE A 26 49.01 -18.50 -31.02
N ALA A 27 50.04 -18.16 -30.25
CA ALA A 27 50.30 -18.86 -28.98
C ALA A 27 49.21 -18.64 -27.92
N ASN A 28 48.52 -17.52 -27.99
CA ASN A 28 47.49 -17.12 -27.01
C ASN A 28 46.06 -17.22 -27.54
N ILE A 29 45.81 -17.86 -28.68
CA ILE A 29 44.49 -17.98 -29.29
C ILE A 29 43.42 -18.59 -28.34
N ASN A 30 43.84 -19.50 -27.46
CA ASN A 30 42.97 -20.14 -26.49
C ASN A 30 43.15 -19.56 -25.08
N SER A 31 43.85 -18.41 -24.95
CA SER A 31 43.98 -17.74 -23.66
C SER A 31 42.76 -16.86 -23.40
N ASP A 32 42.04 -17.17 -22.36
CA ASP A 32 40.82 -16.41 -21.99
C ASP A 32 41.15 -14.93 -21.76
N GLY A 33 40.33 -14.03 -22.34
CA GLY A 33 40.48 -12.58 -22.23
C GLY A 33 41.67 -11.99 -23.04
N TYR A 34 42.33 -12.78 -23.91
CA TYR A 34 43.41 -12.29 -24.75
C TYR A 34 42.85 -11.54 -25.96
N SER A 35 43.27 -10.30 -26.15
CA SER A 35 42.92 -9.50 -27.34
C SER A 35 44.06 -9.55 -28.39
N ARG A 36 43.70 -9.69 -29.68
CA ARG A 36 44.63 -9.71 -30.79
C ARG A 36 45.48 -8.43 -30.78
N GLN A 37 46.81 -8.64 -30.98
CA GLN A 37 47.75 -7.53 -31.04
C GLN A 37 48.16 -7.25 -32.48
N GLU A 38 48.22 -5.97 -32.83
CA GLU A 38 48.61 -5.50 -34.15
C GLU A 38 49.82 -4.60 -34.08
N VAL A 39 50.69 -4.73 -35.04
CA VAL A 39 51.86 -3.86 -35.17
C VAL A 39 51.51 -2.62 -35.95
N SER A 40 51.55 -1.47 -35.29
CA SER A 40 51.35 -0.18 -35.93
C SER A 40 52.68 0.31 -36.51
N MET A 41 52.66 0.58 -37.84
CA MET A 41 53.82 1.01 -38.60
C MET A 41 53.54 2.42 -39.20
N SER A 42 54.54 3.25 -39.20
CA SER A 42 54.48 4.61 -39.82
C SER A 42 55.75 4.84 -40.65
N GLU A 43 55.63 5.61 -41.69
CA GLU A 43 56.81 6.08 -42.45
C GLU A 43 57.69 6.98 -41.56
N ASN A 44 58.98 6.93 -41.79
CA ASN A 44 59.86 7.88 -41.21
C ASN A 44 59.81 9.23 -41.97
N ALA A 45 60.12 10.35 -41.28
CA ALA A 45 60.17 11.64 -41.90
C ALA A 45 61.08 11.63 -43.14
N PRO A 46 60.64 12.05 -44.30
CA PRO A 46 61.45 12.04 -45.50
C PRO A 46 62.65 12.95 -45.36
N ALA A 47 63.81 12.47 -45.81
CA ALA A 47 65.07 13.27 -45.81
C ALA A 47 65.12 14.14 -47.07
N LYS A 48 65.52 15.40 -46.86
CA LYS A 48 65.72 16.32 -47.96
C LYS A 48 67.06 16.01 -48.66
N GLN A 49 67.00 15.64 -49.93
CA GLN A 49 68.17 15.37 -50.70
C GLN A 49 68.19 16.32 -51.95
N GLY A 50 68.90 17.39 -51.83
CA GLY A 50 68.84 18.48 -52.85
C GLY A 50 67.50 19.21 -52.85
N VAL A 51 66.84 19.20 -54.00
CA VAL A 51 65.53 19.78 -54.24
C VAL A 51 64.40 18.78 -54.02
N SER A 52 64.70 17.50 -53.78
CA SER A 52 63.71 16.41 -53.64
C SER A 52 63.74 15.88 -52.21
N TYR A 53 62.58 15.30 -51.83
CA TYR A 53 62.44 14.54 -50.54
C TYR A 53 62.48 13.05 -50.86
N VAL A 54 63.28 12.30 -50.13
CA VAL A 54 63.45 10.87 -50.31
C VAL A 54 62.98 10.16 -49.03
N GLY A 55 62.16 9.12 -49.21
CA GLY A 55 61.68 8.32 -48.06
C GLY A 55 62.82 7.64 -47.33
N THR A 56 62.78 7.61 -45.99
CA THR A 56 63.81 7.06 -45.11
C THR A 56 63.41 5.74 -44.46
N GLY A 57 62.35 5.09 -44.97
CA GLY A 57 61.86 3.80 -44.49
C GLY A 57 60.68 3.94 -43.52
N ALA A 58 60.38 2.83 -42.85
CA ALA A 58 59.31 2.75 -41.89
C ALA A 58 59.81 2.51 -40.45
N ARG A 59 59.08 2.97 -39.51
CA ARG A 59 59.33 2.77 -38.08
C ARG A 59 58.20 2.07 -37.39
N LEU A 60 58.51 1.38 -36.34
CA LEU A 60 57.54 0.86 -35.40
C LEU A 60 56.96 2.02 -34.58
N VAL A 61 55.68 2.17 -34.59
CA VAL A 61 54.94 3.11 -33.70
C VAL A 61 54.69 2.44 -32.36
N GLY A 62 54.21 1.18 -32.41
CA GLY A 62 53.96 0.36 -31.25
C GLY A 62 53.24 -0.92 -31.63
N VAL A 63 53.08 -1.78 -30.65
CA VAL A 63 52.17 -2.91 -30.71
C VAL A 63 50.93 -2.50 -29.96
N GLN A 64 49.81 -2.47 -30.67
CA GLN A 64 48.50 -2.11 -30.13
C GLN A 64 47.61 -3.33 -30.13
N ARG A 65 46.70 -3.41 -29.18
CA ARG A 65 45.66 -4.43 -29.18
C ARG A 65 44.46 -3.97 -30.02
N ALA A 66 43.82 -4.90 -30.67
CA ALA A 66 42.50 -4.65 -31.24
C ALA A 66 41.53 -4.44 -30.10
N TYR A 67 40.69 -3.39 -30.21
CA TYR A 67 39.75 -3.06 -29.18
C TYR A 67 38.55 -2.32 -29.78
N ASP A 68 37.39 -2.78 -29.48
CA ASP A 68 36.11 -2.12 -29.83
C ASP A 68 35.30 -1.84 -28.57
N GLU A 69 35.24 -0.59 -28.19
CA GLU A 69 34.55 -0.15 -26.95
C GLU A 69 33.05 -0.45 -26.99
N PHE A 70 32.42 -0.36 -28.17
CA PHE A 70 31.00 -0.62 -28.32
C PHE A 70 30.71 -2.12 -28.13
N ALA A 71 31.47 -3.00 -28.77
CA ALA A 71 31.31 -4.43 -28.62
C ALA A 71 31.56 -4.87 -27.16
N GLU A 72 32.62 -4.38 -26.54
CA GLU A 72 32.96 -4.66 -25.15
C GLU A 72 31.88 -4.16 -24.18
N SER A 73 31.29 -2.97 -24.41
CA SER A 73 30.18 -2.44 -23.63
C SER A 73 28.91 -3.28 -23.82
N SER A 74 28.66 -3.75 -25.05
CA SER A 74 27.54 -4.63 -25.35
C SER A 74 27.66 -5.97 -24.63
N ILE A 75 28.86 -6.59 -24.64
CA ILE A 75 29.13 -7.84 -23.91
C ILE A 75 28.86 -7.66 -22.41
N ARG A 76 29.41 -6.62 -21.79
CA ARG A 76 29.23 -6.37 -20.34
C ARG A 76 27.74 -6.11 -20.00
N THR A 77 27.03 -5.40 -20.85
CA THR A 77 25.62 -5.08 -20.60
C THR A 77 24.73 -6.31 -20.75
N SER A 78 24.92 -7.10 -21.81
CA SER A 78 24.18 -8.34 -22.03
C SER A 78 24.53 -9.41 -20.99
N GLN A 79 25.82 -9.53 -20.63
CA GLN A 79 26.27 -10.40 -19.54
C GLN A 79 25.59 -10.07 -18.22
N SER A 80 25.55 -8.78 -17.86
CA SER A 80 24.90 -8.34 -16.62
C SER A 80 23.40 -8.62 -16.63
N ALA A 81 22.75 -8.45 -17.79
CA ALA A 81 21.33 -8.76 -17.93
C ALA A 81 21.06 -10.26 -17.82
N LEU A 82 21.88 -11.10 -18.49
CA LEU A 82 21.77 -12.55 -18.44
C LEU A 82 22.03 -13.07 -17.02
N SER A 83 23.13 -12.64 -16.39
CA SER A 83 23.49 -13.08 -15.03
C SER A 83 22.44 -12.71 -13.98
N SER A 84 21.60 -11.71 -14.23
CA SER A 84 20.50 -11.36 -13.32
C SER A 84 19.37 -12.39 -13.29
N GLN A 85 19.22 -13.21 -14.34
CA GLN A 85 18.16 -14.22 -14.42
C GLN A 85 18.52 -15.50 -13.66
N GLU A 86 19.78 -15.80 -13.51
CA GLU A 86 20.26 -17.04 -12.89
C GLU A 86 19.77 -17.21 -11.44
N PRO A 87 19.94 -16.23 -10.53
CA PRO A 87 19.40 -16.34 -9.17
C PRO A 87 17.87 -16.41 -9.15
N MET A 88 17.21 -15.67 -10.05
CA MET A 88 15.75 -15.66 -10.15
C MET A 88 15.23 -17.07 -10.50
N ILE A 89 15.81 -17.72 -11.49
CA ILE A 89 15.45 -19.09 -11.88
C ILE A 89 15.80 -20.08 -10.76
N LYS A 90 17.03 -20.03 -10.25
CA LYS A 90 17.53 -20.93 -9.20
C LYS A 90 16.60 -20.96 -7.98
N TYR A 91 16.24 -19.78 -7.49
CA TYR A 91 15.48 -19.64 -6.25
C TYR A 91 13.98 -19.80 -6.44
N THR A 92 13.42 -19.40 -7.58
CA THR A 92 12.02 -19.71 -7.89
C THR A 92 11.78 -21.19 -8.07
N ASP A 93 12.69 -21.91 -8.75
CA ASP A 93 12.61 -23.38 -8.85
C ASP A 93 12.64 -24.04 -7.45
N ARG A 94 13.49 -23.55 -6.54
CA ARG A 94 13.54 -24.08 -5.16
C ARG A 94 12.26 -23.81 -4.39
N VAL A 95 11.70 -22.60 -4.50
CA VAL A 95 10.44 -22.23 -3.85
C VAL A 95 9.30 -23.09 -4.38
N ILE A 96 9.22 -23.29 -5.71
CA ILE A 96 8.20 -24.15 -6.32
C ILE A 96 8.30 -25.59 -5.76
N ASN A 97 9.52 -26.14 -5.68
CA ASN A 97 9.73 -27.48 -5.13
C ASN A 97 9.35 -27.58 -3.64
N LEU A 98 9.52 -26.51 -2.89
CA LEU A 98 9.21 -26.42 -1.47
C LEU A 98 7.70 -26.34 -1.21
N LEU A 99 6.99 -25.53 -2.01
CA LEU A 99 5.57 -25.30 -1.87
C LEU A 99 4.71 -26.29 -2.68
N GLY A 100 5.19 -26.76 -3.83
CA GLY A 100 4.39 -27.53 -4.83
C GLY A 100 4.29 -29.04 -4.56
N SER A 101 4.65 -29.56 -3.37
CA SER A 101 4.57 -31.00 -3.11
C SER A 101 3.11 -31.47 -3.01
N GLU A 102 2.66 -32.30 -3.97
CA GLU A 102 1.27 -32.78 -4.08
C GLU A 102 0.79 -33.61 -2.86
N ASN A 103 1.63 -34.35 -2.20
CA ASN A 103 1.28 -35.30 -1.12
C ASN A 103 1.82 -34.90 0.27
N GLY A 104 1.61 -33.69 0.69
CA GLY A 104 2.07 -33.19 1.98
C GLY A 104 2.27 -31.68 1.99
N GLY A 105 1.82 -30.99 0.94
CA GLY A 105 1.82 -29.53 0.87
C GLY A 105 0.86 -28.89 1.86
N LEU A 106 0.95 -27.58 2.01
CA LEU A 106 0.06 -26.80 2.86
C LEU A 106 -1.40 -26.92 2.42
N SER A 107 -1.68 -27.01 1.11
CA SER A 107 -3.02 -27.25 0.57
C SER A 107 -3.63 -28.53 1.13
N SER A 108 -2.89 -29.65 1.10
CA SER A 108 -3.35 -30.93 1.63
C SER A 108 -3.61 -30.86 3.15
N ALA A 109 -2.81 -30.10 3.89
CA ALA A 109 -3.02 -29.91 5.34
C ALA A 109 -4.29 -29.10 5.63
N ILE A 110 -4.59 -28.07 4.82
CA ILE A 110 -5.83 -27.30 4.90
C ILE A 110 -7.03 -28.20 4.59
N ASP A 111 -6.97 -28.95 3.49
CA ASP A 111 -8.05 -29.88 3.09
C ASP A 111 -8.33 -30.95 4.16
N GLN A 112 -7.26 -31.51 4.73
CA GLN A 112 -7.40 -32.53 5.77
C GLN A 112 -8.00 -31.94 7.06
N PHE A 113 -7.62 -30.71 7.42
CA PHE A 113 -8.19 -30.03 8.58
C PHE A 113 -9.71 -29.84 8.41
N PHE A 114 -10.18 -29.30 7.31
CA PHE A 114 -11.62 -29.11 7.07
C PHE A 114 -12.38 -30.41 6.85
N SER A 115 -11.76 -31.40 6.23
CA SER A 115 -12.33 -32.73 6.11
C SER A 115 -12.58 -33.39 7.48
N SER A 116 -11.63 -33.26 8.40
CA SER A 116 -11.80 -33.77 9.77
C SER A 116 -12.86 -33.00 10.56
N ALA A 117 -12.98 -31.67 10.34
CA ALA A 117 -14.07 -30.88 10.91
C ALA A 117 -15.45 -31.35 10.37
N THR A 118 -15.52 -31.63 9.07
CA THR A 118 -16.72 -32.19 8.45
C THR A 118 -17.06 -33.57 9.01
N THR A 119 -16.07 -34.43 9.19
CA THR A 119 -16.25 -35.75 9.82
C THR A 119 -16.78 -35.61 11.26
N LEU A 120 -16.17 -34.72 12.05
CA LEU A 120 -16.59 -34.45 13.43
C LEU A 120 -18.03 -33.92 13.46
N SER A 121 -18.46 -33.13 12.47
CA SER A 121 -19.82 -32.58 12.41
C SER A 121 -20.90 -33.66 12.30
N THR A 122 -20.57 -34.84 11.81
CA THR A 122 -21.52 -35.94 11.68
C THR A 122 -21.88 -36.61 13.04
N ASN A 123 -20.93 -36.61 13.98
CA ASN A 123 -21.14 -37.07 15.36
C ASN A 123 -20.19 -36.34 16.32
N PRO A 124 -20.56 -35.15 16.81
CA PRO A 124 -19.67 -34.28 17.60
C PRO A 124 -19.31 -34.82 18.98
N SER A 125 -20.01 -35.84 19.47
CA SER A 125 -19.73 -36.51 20.75
C SER A 125 -18.75 -37.67 20.61
N GLU A 126 -18.44 -38.15 19.38
CA GLU A 126 -17.57 -39.30 19.17
C GLU A 126 -16.10 -38.95 19.42
N GLN A 127 -15.51 -39.63 20.40
CA GLN A 127 -14.14 -39.33 20.83
C GLN A 127 -13.09 -39.52 19.72
N THR A 128 -13.31 -40.51 18.86
CA THR A 128 -12.39 -40.80 17.74
C THR A 128 -12.34 -39.64 16.75
N TYR A 129 -13.48 -39.06 16.40
CA TYR A 129 -13.55 -37.92 15.50
C TYR A 129 -12.97 -36.65 16.11
N ARG A 130 -13.14 -36.45 17.39
CA ARG A 130 -12.52 -35.34 18.13
C ARG A 130 -10.99 -35.45 18.15
N GLN A 131 -10.47 -36.69 18.37
CA GLN A 131 -9.04 -36.96 18.27
C GLN A 131 -8.48 -36.73 16.87
N GLU A 132 -9.22 -37.14 15.83
CA GLU A 132 -8.86 -36.93 14.43
C GLU A 132 -8.81 -35.43 14.11
N PHE A 133 -9.83 -34.68 14.53
CA PHE A 133 -9.86 -33.22 14.33
C PHE A 133 -8.70 -32.51 15.03
N LEU A 134 -8.45 -32.80 16.31
CA LEU A 134 -7.32 -32.23 17.06
C LEU A 134 -5.98 -32.64 16.42
N GLY A 135 -5.88 -33.89 15.97
CA GLY A 135 -4.70 -34.38 15.24
C GLY A 135 -4.46 -33.64 13.92
N SER A 136 -5.51 -33.35 13.15
CA SER A 136 -5.43 -32.62 11.90
C SER A 136 -5.12 -31.14 12.12
N ALA A 137 -5.63 -30.53 13.20
CA ALA A 137 -5.27 -29.17 13.58
C ALA A 137 -3.77 -29.05 13.91
N ASN A 138 -3.25 -30.03 14.69
CA ASN A 138 -1.82 -30.10 14.99
C ASN A 138 -0.98 -30.34 13.72
N PHE A 139 -1.45 -31.19 12.80
CA PHE A 139 -0.77 -31.43 11.54
C PHE A 139 -0.73 -30.18 10.67
N PHE A 140 -1.83 -29.43 10.59
CA PHE A 140 -1.86 -28.14 9.87
C PHE A 140 -0.84 -27.16 10.46
N ALA A 141 -0.87 -26.93 11.78
CA ALA A 141 0.08 -26.03 12.45
C ALA A 141 1.54 -26.47 12.24
N ALA A 142 1.85 -27.76 12.39
CA ALA A 142 3.18 -28.29 12.15
C ALA A 142 3.63 -28.13 10.67
N ARG A 143 2.69 -28.28 9.72
CA ARG A 143 2.99 -28.10 8.29
C ARG A 143 3.30 -26.65 7.95
N VAL A 144 2.52 -25.71 8.49
CA VAL A 144 2.81 -24.28 8.37
C VAL A 144 4.21 -23.96 8.91
N GLN A 145 4.51 -24.40 10.14
CA GLN A 145 5.83 -24.19 10.75
C GLN A 145 6.97 -24.80 9.91
N SER A 146 6.75 -25.99 9.33
CA SER A 146 7.75 -26.62 8.46
C SER A 146 8.03 -25.77 7.23
N VAL A 147 6.99 -25.33 6.51
CA VAL A 147 7.11 -24.49 5.30
C VAL A 147 7.83 -23.18 5.63
N THR A 148 7.44 -22.52 6.69
CA THR A 148 8.06 -21.23 7.09
C THR A 148 9.48 -21.39 7.58
N SER A 149 9.82 -22.50 8.25
CA SER A 149 11.20 -22.84 8.64
C SER A 149 12.09 -23.06 7.40
N ASP A 150 11.57 -23.79 6.41
CA ASP A 150 12.29 -24.03 5.16
C ASP A 150 12.52 -22.74 4.37
N LEU A 151 11.51 -21.84 4.34
CA LEU A 151 11.66 -20.50 3.75
C LEU A 151 12.67 -19.65 4.51
N SER A 152 12.70 -19.69 5.83
CA SER A 152 13.67 -18.96 6.66
C SER A 152 15.09 -19.48 6.46
N ALA A 153 15.27 -20.80 6.24
CA ALA A 153 16.55 -21.37 5.86
C ALA A 153 17.01 -20.86 4.48
N LEU A 154 16.07 -20.78 3.52
CA LEU A 154 16.34 -20.25 2.19
C LEU A 154 16.73 -18.76 2.25
N GLU A 155 16.05 -17.95 3.06
CA GLU A 155 16.44 -16.55 3.30
C GLU A 155 17.86 -16.43 3.83
N THR A 156 18.23 -17.27 4.78
CA THR A 156 19.60 -17.29 5.34
C THR A 156 20.62 -17.56 4.27
N GLU A 157 20.34 -18.47 3.33
CA GLU A 157 21.21 -18.77 2.20
C GLU A 157 21.32 -17.56 1.25
N ILE A 158 20.19 -16.95 0.88
CA ILE A 158 20.14 -15.76 0.03
C ILE A 158 20.96 -14.61 0.64
N ILE A 159 20.79 -14.35 1.93
CA ILE A 159 21.58 -13.37 2.67
C ILE A 159 23.09 -13.70 2.60
N GLY A 160 23.43 -14.98 2.72
CA GLY A 160 24.81 -15.45 2.60
C GLY A 160 25.40 -15.19 1.21
N GLU A 161 24.65 -15.48 0.15
CA GLU A 161 25.08 -15.22 -1.24
C GLU A 161 25.20 -13.72 -1.54
N ILE A 162 24.26 -12.88 -1.05
CA ILE A 162 24.36 -11.42 -1.20
C ILE A 162 25.66 -10.91 -0.55
N LYS A 163 25.96 -11.33 0.67
CA LYS A 163 27.21 -10.93 1.37
C LYS A 163 28.45 -11.36 0.59
N ALA A 164 28.51 -12.62 0.17
CA ALA A 164 29.64 -13.17 -0.58
C ALA A 164 29.86 -12.43 -1.91
N GLY A 165 28.77 -12.15 -2.66
CA GLY A 165 28.86 -11.42 -3.91
C GLY A 165 29.28 -9.95 -3.73
N ILE A 166 28.85 -9.28 -2.65
CA ILE A 166 29.33 -7.92 -2.33
C ILE A 166 30.82 -7.93 -1.97
N ASP A 167 31.28 -8.93 -1.20
CA ASP A 167 32.67 -9.08 -0.85
C ASP A 167 33.53 -9.34 -2.10
N GLU A 168 33.07 -10.17 -3.02
CA GLU A 168 33.68 -10.43 -4.30
C GLU A 168 33.75 -9.15 -5.16
N LEU A 169 32.64 -8.41 -5.27
CA LEU A 169 32.62 -7.14 -5.99
C LEU A 169 33.63 -6.14 -5.41
N ASN A 170 33.74 -6.06 -4.08
CA ASN A 170 34.72 -5.23 -3.40
C ASN A 170 36.17 -5.65 -3.75
N GLN A 171 36.45 -6.95 -3.78
CA GLN A 171 37.77 -7.48 -4.16
C GLN A 171 38.13 -7.19 -5.61
N LEU A 172 37.16 -7.34 -6.52
CA LEU A 172 37.33 -6.98 -7.94
C LEU A 172 37.56 -5.48 -8.11
N GLY A 173 36.82 -4.64 -7.38
CA GLY A 173 37.01 -3.20 -7.37
C GLY A 173 38.40 -2.78 -6.88
N ALA A 174 38.88 -3.40 -5.80
CA ALA A 174 40.23 -3.18 -5.28
C ALA A 174 41.30 -3.63 -6.28
N SER A 175 41.11 -4.79 -6.94
CA SER A 175 42.01 -5.29 -7.97
C SER A 175 42.06 -4.37 -9.20
N LEU A 176 40.89 -3.85 -9.63
CA LEU A 176 40.81 -2.89 -10.72
C LEU A 176 41.53 -1.58 -10.38
N ALA A 177 41.39 -1.09 -9.14
CA ALA A 177 42.13 0.09 -8.68
C ALA A 177 43.66 -0.14 -8.69
N LEU A 178 44.16 -1.38 -8.44
CA LEU A 178 45.57 -1.74 -8.59
C LEU A 178 46.00 -1.72 -10.06
N VAL A 179 45.20 -2.28 -10.97
CA VAL A 179 45.47 -2.25 -12.42
C VAL A 179 45.47 -0.80 -12.91
N ASN A 180 44.53 0.03 -12.50
CA ASN A 180 44.50 1.46 -12.81
C ASN A 180 45.78 2.20 -12.37
N ARG A 181 46.33 1.87 -11.19
CA ARG A 181 47.61 2.43 -10.73
C ARG A 181 48.76 2.06 -11.64
N GLN A 182 48.73 0.84 -12.20
CA GLN A 182 49.78 0.41 -13.17
C GLN A 182 49.63 1.15 -14.50
N LEU A 183 48.40 1.32 -14.99
CA LEU A 183 48.11 2.09 -16.20
C LEU A 183 48.42 3.59 -16.01
N GLY A 184 48.30 4.13 -14.82
CA GLY A 184 48.64 5.53 -14.51
C GLY A 184 50.12 5.89 -14.72
N LYS A 185 51.02 4.92 -14.99
CA LYS A 185 52.44 5.19 -15.31
C LYS A 185 52.62 5.78 -16.70
N ASN A 186 51.72 5.55 -17.61
CA ASN A 186 51.73 6.12 -18.97
C ASN A 186 50.50 7.03 -19.14
N THR A 187 50.66 8.09 -19.93
CA THR A 187 49.58 9.10 -20.11
C THR A 187 48.67 8.80 -21.31
N LYS A 188 49.02 7.80 -22.12
CA LYS A 188 48.24 7.42 -23.32
C LYS A 188 47.98 5.91 -23.32
N GLN A 189 46.76 5.51 -23.63
CA GLN A 189 46.36 4.10 -23.71
C GLN A 189 47.15 3.33 -24.77
N SER A 190 47.52 3.94 -25.90
CA SER A 190 48.30 3.32 -26.96
C SER A 190 49.73 2.94 -26.56
N LEU A 191 50.18 3.40 -25.41
CA LEU A 191 51.50 3.08 -24.84
C LEU A 191 51.45 2.09 -23.67
N GLN A 192 50.28 1.61 -23.34
CA GLN A 192 50.06 0.67 -22.25
C GLN A 192 50.42 -0.75 -22.69
N PRO A 193 50.94 -1.62 -21.77
CA PRO A 193 51.09 -3.03 -22.03
C PRO A 193 49.70 -3.70 -22.29
N ALA A 194 49.54 -4.43 -23.39
CA ALA A 194 48.31 -5.10 -23.76
C ALA A 194 47.79 -6.02 -22.64
N ALA A 195 48.67 -6.80 -22.02
CA ALA A 195 48.29 -7.70 -20.93
C ALA A 195 47.66 -6.99 -19.69
N ILE A 196 48.02 -5.74 -19.41
CA ILE A 196 47.45 -4.99 -18.31
C ILE A 196 46.06 -4.45 -18.71
N LEU A 197 45.88 -4.09 -19.99
CA LEU A 197 44.57 -3.70 -20.53
C LEU A 197 43.63 -4.91 -20.59
N ASP A 198 44.12 -6.06 -20.98
CA ASP A 198 43.35 -7.32 -20.98
C ASP A 198 42.92 -7.70 -19.55
N GLN A 199 43.85 -7.58 -18.58
CA GLN A 199 43.52 -7.81 -17.17
C GLN A 199 42.46 -6.82 -16.65
N ARG A 200 42.50 -5.53 -17.07
CA ARG A 200 41.49 -4.53 -16.74
C ARG A 200 40.12 -4.97 -17.27
N ASP A 201 40.05 -5.36 -18.54
CA ASP A 201 38.81 -5.70 -19.19
C ASP A 201 38.22 -7.01 -18.64
N HIS A 202 39.09 -7.99 -18.34
CA HIS A 202 38.64 -9.20 -17.64
C HIS A 202 38.03 -8.89 -16.26
N LEU A 203 38.65 -8.01 -15.45
CA LEU A 203 38.04 -7.57 -14.16
C LEU A 203 36.72 -6.86 -14.37
N MET A 204 36.58 -6.05 -15.42
CA MET A 204 35.33 -5.38 -15.75
C MET A 204 34.21 -6.36 -16.15
N HIS A 205 34.54 -7.43 -16.89
CA HIS A 205 33.61 -8.51 -17.22
C HIS A 205 33.13 -9.24 -15.95
N GLU A 206 34.10 -9.64 -15.08
CA GLU A 206 33.72 -10.29 -13.81
C GLU A 206 32.85 -9.41 -12.92
N MET A 207 33.14 -8.10 -12.84
CA MET A 207 32.31 -7.16 -12.13
C MET A 207 30.90 -7.01 -12.76
N ALA A 208 30.81 -7.06 -14.10
CA ALA A 208 29.53 -6.98 -14.82
C ALA A 208 28.65 -8.22 -14.60
N LYS A 209 29.23 -9.40 -14.34
CA LYS A 209 28.49 -10.60 -13.93
C LYS A 209 27.77 -10.40 -12.59
N LEU A 210 28.38 -9.63 -11.68
CA LEU A 210 27.87 -9.41 -10.33
C LEU A 210 26.84 -8.27 -10.26
N ALA A 211 27.08 -7.16 -11.01
CA ALA A 211 26.20 -6.00 -10.97
C ALA A 211 26.24 -5.21 -12.28
N LYS A 212 25.19 -4.46 -12.57
CA LYS A 212 25.18 -3.48 -13.66
C LYS A 212 25.99 -2.26 -13.24
N LEU A 213 27.06 -1.99 -13.97
CA LEU A 213 28.02 -0.94 -13.68
C LEU A 213 28.22 -0.06 -14.90
N ASP A 214 28.48 1.22 -14.66
CA ASP A 214 28.85 2.20 -15.68
C ASP A 214 30.37 2.43 -15.62
N PHE A 215 31.04 2.34 -16.76
CA PHE A 215 32.49 2.41 -16.90
C PHE A 215 32.89 3.63 -17.72
N ASP A 216 33.63 4.55 -17.12
CA ASP A 216 34.18 5.75 -17.75
C ASP A 216 35.68 5.67 -17.88
N PHE A 217 36.22 5.83 -19.11
CA PHE A 217 37.65 5.73 -19.38
C PHE A 217 38.35 7.08 -19.46
N ASP A 218 39.52 7.17 -18.92
CA ASP A 218 40.38 8.31 -19.14
C ASP A 218 41.35 8.11 -20.32
N SER A 219 42.13 9.12 -20.65
CA SER A 219 43.12 9.08 -21.75
C SER A 219 44.24 8.07 -21.58
N ALA A 220 44.53 7.61 -20.37
CA ALA A 220 45.50 6.60 -20.04
C ALA A 220 44.94 5.16 -20.12
N GLY A 221 43.63 5.04 -20.33
CA GLY A 221 42.91 3.76 -20.33
C GLY A 221 42.61 3.27 -18.93
N ARG A 222 42.70 4.13 -17.90
CA ARG A 222 42.15 3.82 -16.56
C ARG A 222 40.65 3.98 -16.55
N VAL A 223 39.97 3.27 -15.69
CA VAL A 223 38.52 3.25 -15.64
C VAL A 223 38.02 3.74 -14.29
N ASN A 224 37.00 4.60 -14.32
CA ASN A 224 36.12 4.89 -13.21
C ASN A 224 34.93 3.96 -13.29
N VAL A 225 34.49 3.43 -12.16
CA VAL A 225 33.31 2.56 -12.09
C VAL A 225 32.28 3.20 -11.19
N LYS A 226 31.06 3.31 -11.69
CA LYS A 226 29.90 3.78 -10.94
C LYS A 226 28.84 2.68 -10.88
N LEU A 227 28.06 2.66 -9.82
CA LEU A 227 26.87 1.84 -9.77
C LEU A 227 25.82 2.43 -10.69
N ALA A 228 25.15 1.62 -11.52
CA ALA A 228 24.17 2.11 -12.49
C ALA A 228 23.01 2.82 -11.81
N GLY A 229 22.77 4.08 -12.19
CA GLY A 229 21.73 4.93 -11.61
C GLY A 229 22.10 5.66 -10.31
N ALA A 230 23.33 5.47 -9.81
CA ALA A 230 23.82 6.23 -8.65
C ALA A 230 24.33 7.63 -9.05
N SER A 231 24.38 8.55 -8.09
CA SER A 231 24.90 9.92 -8.32
C SER A 231 26.39 9.94 -8.64
N ASP A 232 26.85 10.97 -9.32
CA ASP A 232 28.27 11.13 -9.70
C ASP A 232 29.25 11.13 -8.52
N ASN A 233 28.76 11.38 -7.31
CA ASN A 233 29.57 11.37 -6.09
C ASN A 233 29.78 9.97 -5.48
N THR A 234 29.21 8.92 -6.08
CA THR A 234 29.27 7.54 -5.61
C THR A 234 30.05 6.65 -6.58
N LYS A 235 31.31 7.03 -6.88
CA LYS A 235 32.20 6.20 -7.68
C LYS A 235 32.69 5.02 -6.85
N PHE A 236 32.33 3.82 -7.27
CA PHE A 236 32.78 2.59 -6.64
C PHE A 236 34.30 2.38 -6.81
N VAL A 237 34.80 2.63 -8.03
CA VAL A 237 36.23 2.76 -8.28
C VAL A 237 36.50 4.15 -8.86
N ASP A 238 37.21 5.00 -8.11
CA ASP A 238 37.68 6.30 -8.57
C ASP A 238 39.15 6.22 -8.90
N LEU A 239 39.43 5.90 -10.15
CA LEU A 239 40.76 5.65 -10.68
C LEU A 239 41.59 4.68 -9.81
N ASN A 240 42.39 5.24 -8.89
CA ASN A 240 43.35 4.48 -8.09
C ASN A 240 42.77 3.96 -6.75
N ASN A 241 41.54 4.33 -6.43
CA ASN A 241 40.93 3.99 -5.15
C ASN A 241 39.61 3.25 -5.38
N ALA A 242 39.42 2.18 -4.62
CA ALA A 242 38.13 1.51 -4.53
C ALA A 242 37.48 1.85 -3.19
N THR A 243 36.19 2.14 -3.22
CA THR A 243 35.36 2.41 -2.02
C THR A 243 34.54 1.17 -1.73
N ALA A 244 34.50 0.72 -0.51
CA ALA A 244 33.78 -0.49 -0.14
C ALA A 244 32.25 -0.31 -0.22
N LEU A 245 31.57 -1.39 -0.56
CA LEU A 245 30.13 -1.56 -0.42
C LEU A 245 29.83 -2.51 0.75
N SER A 246 28.70 -2.33 1.40
CA SER A 246 28.18 -3.30 2.36
C SER A 246 26.67 -3.43 2.22
N ALA A 247 26.12 -4.59 2.53
CA ALA A 247 24.68 -4.79 2.64
C ALA A 247 24.25 -4.62 4.10
N VAL A 248 23.21 -3.84 4.31
CA VAL A 248 22.49 -3.75 5.59
C VAL A 248 21.17 -4.47 5.41
N PHE A 249 21.04 -5.58 6.10
CA PHE A 249 19.82 -6.37 6.07
C PHE A 249 18.84 -5.79 7.06
N PRO A 250 17.58 -5.60 6.65
CA PRO A 250 16.56 -5.07 7.53
C PRO A 250 16.28 -6.06 8.67
N THR A 251 15.94 -5.54 9.82
CA THR A 251 15.47 -6.33 10.95
C THR A 251 13.97 -6.57 10.91
N VAL A 252 13.29 -5.89 10.01
CA VAL A 252 11.85 -5.94 9.80
C VAL A 252 11.59 -6.83 8.60
N PRO A 253 10.76 -7.88 8.74
CA PRO A 253 10.33 -8.70 7.61
C PRO A 253 9.74 -7.85 6.49
N GLY A 254 9.97 -8.22 5.22
CA GLY A 254 9.45 -7.51 4.06
C GLY A 254 10.19 -6.24 3.64
N SER A 255 11.07 -5.70 4.47
CA SER A 255 11.84 -4.50 4.10
C SER A 255 12.99 -4.81 3.14
N PRO A 256 13.29 -3.92 2.18
CA PRO A 256 14.36 -4.15 1.20
C PRO A 256 15.76 -4.06 1.84
N VAL A 257 16.71 -4.77 1.22
CA VAL A 257 18.12 -4.69 1.59
C VAL A 257 18.70 -3.34 1.18
N ALA A 258 19.31 -2.64 2.11
CA ALA A 258 20.00 -1.39 1.82
C ALA A 258 21.47 -1.63 1.49
N ILE A 259 21.92 -1.17 0.32
CA ILE A 259 23.32 -1.20 -0.05
C ILE A 259 23.96 0.14 0.34
N MET A 260 24.95 0.05 1.21
CA MET A 260 25.67 1.21 1.73
C MET A 260 27.00 1.36 0.98
N PHE A 261 27.20 2.57 0.47
CA PHE A 261 28.46 2.99 -0.13
C PHE A 261 29.29 3.71 0.94
N ASP A 262 30.58 3.38 1.02
CA ASP A 262 31.52 3.92 2.00
C ASP A 262 31.02 3.75 3.46
N PRO A 263 30.74 2.49 3.90
CA PRO A 263 30.12 2.23 5.20
C PRO A 263 30.95 2.68 6.40
N TYR A 264 32.25 2.88 6.21
CA TYR A 264 33.17 3.34 7.26
C TYR A 264 33.49 4.84 7.18
N GLY A 265 32.96 5.54 6.18
CA GLY A 265 33.16 6.98 5.96
C GLY A 265 31.83 7.71 5.82
N ARG A 266 31.43 8.02 4.58
CA ARG A 266 30.19 8.80 4.29
C ARG A 266 28.91 8.05 4.57
N ASN A 267 28.92 6.72 4.52
CA ASN A 267 27.80 5.82 4.80
C ASN A 267 26.53 6.16 4.00
N VAL A 268 26.62 6.21 2.68
CA VAL A 268 25.53 6.63 1.79
C VAL A 268 24.74 5.41 1.33
N ASN A 269 23.41 5.42 1.53
CA ASN A 269 22.54 4.42 0.93
C ASN A 269 22.40 4.69 -0.57
N VAL A 270 22.77 3.73 -1.40
CA VAL A 270 22.70 3.82 -2.86
C VAL A 270 21.50 3.07 -3.45
N GLY A 271 20.63 2.55 -2.62
CA GLY A 271 19.50 1.72 -3.03
C GLY A 271 19.92 0.30 -3.40
N ALA A 272 19.07 -0.40 -4.14
CA ALA A 272 19.35 -1.76 -4.60
C ALA A 272 20.29 -1.74 -5.81
N LEU A 273 21.25 -2.67 -5.85
CA LEU A 273 22.04 -2.95 -7.04
C LEU A 273 21.13 -3.49 -8.15
N LYS A 274 21.41 -3.10 -9.38
CA LYS A 274 20.66 -3.57 -10.56
C LYS A 274 21.54 -4.47 -11.42
N GLY A 275 20.93 -5.40 -12.14
CA GLY A 275 21.59 -6.31 -13.05
C GLY A 275 22.68 -7.16 -12.39
N GLY A 276 23.27 -8.09 -13.13
CA GLY A 276 24.18 -9.07 -12.58
C GLY A 276 23.51 -10.00 -11.57
N SER A 277 24.24 -10.97 -11.09
CA SER A 277 23.75 -11.96 -10.13
C SER A 277 23.30 -11.33 -8.80
N LEU A 278 23.99 -10.29 -8.32
CA LEU A 278 23.60 -9.56 -7.12
C LEU A 278 22.29 -8.80 -7.30
N GLY A 279 22.11 -8.11 -8.45
CA GLY A 279 20.86 -7.43 -8.74
C GLY A 279 19.69 -8.40 -8.88
N GLY A 280 19.91 -9.54 -9.55
CA GLY A 280 18.92 -10.61 -9.66
C GLY A 280 18.56 -11.22 -8.31
N LEU A 281 19.54 -11.42 -7.43
CA LEU A 281 19.35 -11.98 -6.10
C LEU A 281 18.58 -11.02 -5.16
N LEU A 282 18.91 -9.73 -5.23
CA LEU A 282 18.18 -8.68 -4.49
C LEU A 282 16.73 -8.57 -4.98
N SER A 283 16.52 -8.52 -6.32
CA SER A 283 15.17 -8.49 -6.89
C SER A 283 14.38 -9.76 -6.54
N PHE A 284 15.00 -10.94 -6.59
CA PHE A 284 14.30 -12.14 -6.14
C PHE A 284 13.86 -12.04 -4.69
N ARG A 285 14.75 -11.60 -3.79
CA ARG A 285 14.44 -11.45 -2.38
C ARG A 285 13.33 -10.42 -2.15
N ASP A 286 13.49 -9.21 -2.70
CA ASP A 286 12.65 -8.08 -2.33
C ASP A 286 11.32 -8.07 -3.12
N ASP A 287 11.32 -8.52 -4.40
CA ASP A 287 10.15 -8.42 -5.28
C ASP A 287 9.33 -9.73 -5.37
N VAL A 288 9.93 -10.88 -4.97
CA VAL A 288 9.27 -12.20 -5.11
C VAL A 288 9.18 -12.93 -3.78
N PHE A 289 10.31 -13.07 -3.09
CA PHE A 289 10.41 -13.93 -1.92
C PHE A 289 9.77 -13.33 -0.67
N GLU A 290 10.01 -12.06 -0.36
CA GLU A 290 9.40 -11.38 0.77
C GLU A 290 7.86 -11.23 0.59
N PRO A 291 7.36 -10.76 -0.57
CA PRO A 291 5.92 -10.75 -0.80
C PRO A 291 5.26 -12.14 -0.65
N LEU A 292 5.89 -13.19 -1.15
CA LEU A 292 5.39 -14.55 -0.97
C LEU A 292 5.26 -14.94 0.51
N ARG A 293 6.26 -14.59 1.34
CA ARG A 293 6.21 -14.85 2.78
C ARG A 293 5.10 -14.07 3.45
N ASP A 294 4.90 -12.82 3.05
CA ASP A 294 3.82 -11.97 3.57
C ASP A 294 2.44 -12.52 3.18
N ASP A 295 2.31 -13.03 1.95
CA ASP A 295 1.07 -13.65 1.48
C ASP A 295 0.77 -14.96 2.23
N ILE A 296 1.79 -15.78 2.51
CA ILE A 296 1.62 -17.00 3.34
C ILE A 296 1.23 -16.62 4.77
N ASP A 297 1.85 -15.61 5.36
CA ASP A 297 1.47 -15.11 6.68
C ASP A 297 0.02 -14.63 6.70
N SER A 298 -0.38 -13.86 5.70
CA SER A 298 -1.75 -13.34 5.56
C SER A 298 -2.77 -14.45 5.41
N LEU A 299 -2.45 -15.47 4.61
CA LEU A 299 -3.30 -16.65 4.45
C LEU A 299 -3.49 -17.39 5.79
N VAL A 300 -2.38 -17.67 6.49
CA VAL A 300 -2.41 -18.40 7.77
C VAL A 300 -3.15 -17.60 8.82
N LEU A 301 -2.89 -16.31 8.92
CA LEU A 301 -3.53 -15.41 9.88
C LEU A 301 -5.04 -15.32 9.63
N SER A 302 -5.44 -15.10 8.37
CA SER A 302 -6.85 -14.99 8.00
C SER A 302 -7.61 -16.28 8.27
N LEU A 303 -7.01 -17.42 7.91
CA LEU A 303 -7.60 -18.73 8.14
C LEU A 303 -7.72 -19.05 9.63
N ALA A 304 -6.64 -18.87 10.38
CA ALA A 304 -6.61 -19.19 11.80
C ALA A 304 -7.52 -18.25 12.62
N ASN A 305 -7.58 -16.96 12.28
CA ASN A 305 -8.52 -16.03 12.92
C ASN A 305 -9.99 -16.39 12.62
N SER A 306 -10.30 -16.79 11.40
CA SER A 306 -11.66 -17.23 11.04
C SER A 306 -12.05 -18.47 11.84
N VAL A 307 -11.14 -19.42 11.98
CA VAL A 307 -11.35 -20.63 12.77
C VAL A 307 -11.46 -20.31 14.26
N ASN A 308 -10.58 -19.47 14.80
CA ASN A 308 -10.59 -19.06 16.20
C ASN A 308 -11.89 -18.34 16.57
N THR A 309 -12.33 -17.41 15.73
CA THR A 309 -13.58 -16.66 15.95
C THR A 309 -14.76 -17.61 16.13
N ILE A 310 -14.87 -18.62 15.26
CA ILE A 310 -15.96 -19.58 15.31
C ILE A 310 -15.77 -20.51 16.52
N HIS A 311 -14.57 -21.05 16.73
CA HIS A 311 -14.30 -21.99 17.81
C HIS A 311 -14.51 -21.33 19.18
N ALA A 312 -14.07 -20.09 19.37
CA ALA A 312 -14.28 -19.33 20.60
C ALA A 312 -15.76 -18.95 20.82
N GLY A 313 -16.54 -18.81 19.72
CA GLY A 313 -17.98 -18.56 19.78
C GLY A 313 -18.81 -19.80 20.15
N GLY A 314 -18.23 -20.98 20.15
CA GLY A 314 -18.91 -22.22 20.46
C GLY A 314 -18.89 -22.60 21.93
N MET A 315 -19.30 -23.82 22.20
CA MET A 315 -19.30 -24.44 23.52
C MET A 315 -18.67 -25.81 23.43
N ASP A 316 -17.84 -26.13 24.41
CA ASP A 316 -17.12 -27.39 24.56
C ASP A 316 -17.95 -28.50 25.27
N GLN A 317 -17.35 -29.69 25.45
CA GLN A 317 -18.02 -30.79 26.15
C GLN A 317 -18.21 -30.57 27.68
N ASN A 318 -17.49 -29.64 28.26
CA ASN A 318 -17.61 -29.30 29.68
C ASN A 318 -18.67 -28.22 29.90
N ASN A 319 -19.39 -27.80 28.86
CA ASN A 319 -20.30 -26.62 28.83
C ASN A 319 -19.58 -25.32 29.14
N GLU A 320 -18.29 -25.23 28.81
CA GLU A 320 -17.53 -23.99 28.86
C GLU A 320 -17.50 -23.33 27.49
N THR A 321 -17.40 -22.00 27.48
CA THR A 321 -17.23 -21.26 26.22
C THR A 321 -15.95 -21.71 25.54
N GLY A 322 -15.98 -21.91 24.24
CA GLY A 322 -14.80 -22.24 23.47
C GLY A 322 -13.71 -21.17 23.63
N GLN A 323 -12.50 -21.56 23.35
CA GLN A 323 -11.33 -20.70 23.31
C GLN A 323 -10.72 -20.73 21.88
N ASP A 324 -9.73 -19.94 21.62
CA ASP A 324 -9.03 -19.99 20.35
C ASP A 324 -8.49 -21.40 20.09
N LEU A 325 -8.66 -21.91 18.88
CA LEU A 325 -8.12 -23.22 18.48
C LEU A 325 -6.63 -23.12 18.17
N PHE A 326 -6.22 -22.02 17.54
CA PHE A 326 -4.84 -21.74 17.18
C PHE A 326 -4.30 -20.57 17.99
N ASN A 327 -3.12 -20.75 18.51
CA ASN A 327 -2.35 -19.67 19.12
C ASN A 327 -1.60 -18.92 18.02
N LEU A 328 -1.91 -17.63 17.88
CA LEU A 328 -1.32 -16.71 16.90
C LEU A 328 -0.44 -15.66 17.58
N ALA A 329 -0.01 -15.89 18.81
CA ALA A 329 0.74 -14.92 19.58
C ALA A 329 2.01 -14.48 18.84
N THR A 330 1.99 -13.27 18.34
CA THR A 330 3.16 -12.60 17.78
C THR A 330 3.95 -11.99 18.92
N THR A 331 5.20 -12.38 19.07
CA THR A 331 6.10 -11.76 20.05
C THR A 331 6.79 -10.57 19.39
N TYR A 332 6.90 -9.49 20.12
CA TYR A 332 7.60 -8.28 19.69
C TYR A 332 8.88 -8.11 20.50
N LYS A 333 9.90 -7.56 19.89
CA LYS A 333 11.17 -7.19 20.54
C LYS A 333 11.28 -5.68 20.64
N ALA A 334 11.60 -5.21 21.84
CA ALA A 334 11.96 -3.82 22.03
C ALA A 334 13.46 -3.63 21.85
N LYS A 335 13.86 -2.60 21.14
CA LYS A 335 15.26 -2.16 20.96
C LYS A 335 15.40 -0.72 21.42
N ASN A 336 16.49 -0.41 22.10
CA ASN A 336 16.81 0.98 22.45
C ASN A 336 17.27 1.77 21.21
N SER A 337 17.45 3.07 21.34
CA SER A 337 17.88 3.97 20.26
C SER A 337 19.21 3.58 19.59
N GLY A 338 20.02 2.74 20.20
CA GLY A 338 21.26 2.19 19.67
C GLY A 338 21.11 0.84 18.95
N GLY A 339 19.86 0.35 18.76
CA GLY A 339 19.58 -0.91 18.09
C GLY A 339 19.84 -2.16 18.93
N THR A 340 20.23 -2.03 20.21
CA THR A 340 20.43 -3.15 21.12
C THR A 340 19.10 -3.55 21.77
N PRO A 341 18.83 -4.87 21.98
CA PRO A 341 17.62 -5.32 22.65
C PRO A 341 17.47 -4.69 24.04
N ASP A 342 16.27 -4.22 24.35
CA ASP A 342 15.93 -3.68 25.66
C ASP A 342 15.20 -4.75 26.47
N ALA A 343 15.92 -5.48 27.31
CA ALA A 343 15.39 -6.57 28.13
C ALA A 343 14.42 -6.08 29.25
N GLY A 344 14.35 -4.79 29.49
CA GLY A 344 13.42 -4.18 30.44
C GLY A 344 12.04 -3.89 29.87
N ILE A 345 11.80 -4.21 28.59
CA ILE A 345 10.52 -3.97 27.92
C ILE A 345 9.98 -5.28 27.37
N THR A 346 8.77 -5.62 27.77
CA THR A 346 7.99 -6.70 27.19
C THR A 346 6.90 -6.11 26.32
N ALA A 347 6.81 -6.53 25.07
CA ALA A 347 5.72 -6.15 24.16
C ALA A 347 5.02 -7.43 23.68
N ILE A 348 3.73 -7.49 23.89
CA ILE A 348 2.88 -8.64 23.57
C ILE A 348 1.74 -8.13 22.71
N ALA A 349 1.45 -8.83 21.62
CA ALA A 349 0.23 -8.59 20.85
C ALA A 349 -0.97 -9.03 21.71
N ASN A 350 -1.96 -8.16 21.79
CA ASN A 350 -3.24 -8.56 22.36
C ASN A 350 -3.92 -9.53 21.38
N ASP A 351 -4.69 -10.49 21.91
CA ASP A 351 -5.35 -11.56 21.14
C ASP A 351 -6.22 -11.10 19.96
N ASN A 352 -6.38 -9.81 19.76
CA ASN A 352 -7.16 -9.19 18.69
C ASN A 352 -6.29 -8.32 17.75
N ALA A 353 -4.97 -8.36 17.84
CA ALA A 353 -4.13 -7.73 16.84
C ALA A 353 -4.24 -8.54 15.52
N ALA A 354 -5.23 -8.22 14.72
CA ALA A 354 -5.60 -8.96 13.51
C ALA A 354 -4.58 -8.82 12.36
N THR A 355 -3.51 -8.05 12.55
CA THR A 355 -2.45 -7.85 11.54
C THR A 355 -1.12 -7.66 12.23
N ALA A 356 -0.06 -8.17 11.63
CA ALA A 356 1.30 -7.81 12.02
C ALA A 356 1.41 -6.28 12.01
N VAL A 357 1.68 -5.70 13.18
CA VAL A 357 1.81 -4.25 13.30
C VAL A 357 3.17 -3.86 12.75
N ASP A 358 3.20 -2.86 11.88
CA ASP A 358 4.45 -2.27 11.41
C ASP A 358 5.31 -1.82 12.60
N PRO A 359 6.64 -1.86 12.46
CA PRO A 359 7.53 -1.44 13.52
C PRO A 359 7.28 0.02 13.88
N PHE A 360 7.25 0.31 15.16
CA PHE A 360 7.05 1.66 15.65
C PHE A 360 8.07 2.02 16.74
N SER A 361 8.38 3.30 16.84
CA SER A 361 9.18 3.81 17.95
C SER A 361 8.28 4.50 18.96
N ALA A 362 8.60 4.35 20.25
CA ALA A 362 7.91 5.02 21.33
C ALA A 362 8.89 5.87 22.14
N GLN A 363 8.54 7.13 22.38
CA GLN A 363 9.32 8.07 23.18
C GLN A 363 8.46 8.64 24.31
N TRP A 364 8.94 8.55 25.54
CA TRP A 364 8.23 9.09 26.69
C TRP A 364 8.36 10.61 26.79
N SER A 365 7.23 11.29 26.93
CA SER A 365 7.16 12.72 27.26
C SER A 365 6.63 12.89 28.67
N ALA A 366 7.48 13.29 29.61
CA ALA A 366 7.06 13.53 30.99
C ALA A 366 6.17 14.77 31.12
N SER A 367 6.32 15.77 30.22
CA SER A 367 5.49 16.98 30.21
C SER A 367 4.06 16.68 29.80
N GLU A 368 3.87 15.75 28.88
CA GLU A 368 2.56 15.33 28.36
C GLU A 368 1.97 14.14 29.14
N ALA A 369 2.77 13.51 29.99
CA ALA A 369 2.46 12.23 30.63
C ALA A 369 1.96 11.18 29.61
N ALA A 370 2.61 11.13 28.44
CA ALA A 370 2.20 10.31 27.31
C ALA A 370 3.41 9.77 26.53
N TRP A 371 3.18 8.69 25.82
CA TRP A 371 4.11 8.13 24.84
C TRP A 371 3.87 8.74 23.47
N LEU A 372 4.90 9.34 22.87
CA LEU A 372 4.89 9.70 21.47
C LEU A 372 5.29 8.44 20.68
N VAL A 373 4.31 7.81 20.05
CA VAL A 373 4.50 6.62 19.23
C VAL A 373 4.60 7.05 17.78
N THR A 374 5.68 6.68 17.11
CA THR A 374 5.92 6.99 15.69
C THR A 374 5.95 5.68 14.91
N ASP A 375 5.04 5.53 13.98
CA ASP A 375 5.05 4.47 12.99
C ASP A 375 6.27 4.66 12.08
N LEU A 376 7.11 3.65 11.95
CA LEU A 376 8.37 3.75 11.20
C LEU A 376 8.17 3.57 9.70
N ALA A 377 7.07 2.98 9.26
CA ALA A 377 6.76 2.83 7.83
C ALA A 377 6.22 4.13 7.24
N THR A 378 5.33 4.81 7.97
CA THR A 378 4.69 6.05 7.51
C THR A 378 5.35 7.32 8.03
N GLY A 379 6.16 7.22 9.07
CA GLY A 379 6.78 8.35 9.77
C GLY A 379 5.81 9.18 10.62
N THR A 380 4.57 8.73 10.79
CA THR A 380 3.53 9.45 11.53
C THR A 380 3.65 9.21 13.02
N SER A 381 3.39 10.24 13.82
CA SER A 381 3.50 10.17 15.28
C SER A 381 2.15 10.40 15.95
N VAL A 382 1.86 9.61 16.98
CA VAL A 382 0.62 9.66 17.77
C VAL A 382 0.96 9.72 19.26
N GLY A 383 0.28 10.58 20.00
CA GLY A 383 0.36 10.59 21.47
C GLY A 383 -0.50 9.50 22.08
N VAL A 384 0.11 8.58 22.81
CA VAL A 384 -0.56 7.45 23.46
C VAL A 384 -0.49 7.61 24.97
N LYS A 385 -1.62 7.66 25.65
CA LYS A 385 -1.67 7.68 27.11
C LYS A 385 -1.37 6.30 27.68
N PRO A 386 -0.60 6.23 28.77
CA PRO A 386 -0.35 4.95 29.42
C PRO A 386 -1.63 4.40 30.04
N THR A 387 -1.77 3.08 30.02
CA THR A 387 -2.86 2.37 30.67
C THR A 387 -2.65 2.28 32.19
N VAL A 388 -1.41 2.43 32.64
CA VAL A 388 -1.04 2.52 34.06
C VAL A 388 -0.47 3.90 34.33
N GLY A 389 -0.97 4.58 35.34
CA GLY A 389 -0.70 6.01 35.61
C GLY A 389 0.76 6.40 35.85
N ASN A 390 1.68 5.46 36.07
CA ASN A 390 3.12 5.71 36.16
C ASN A 390 3.84 5.69 34.78
N GLY A 391 3.13 5.49 33.69
CA GLY A 391 3.70 5.42 32.34
C GLY A 391 4.36 4.09 31.97
N SER A 392 4.33 3.09 32.84
CA SER A 392 5.03 1.82 32.61
C SER A 392 4.32 0.86 31.64
N VAL A 393 3.05 1.11 31.32
CA VAL A 393 2.29 0.28 30.37
C VAL A 393 1.53 1.18 29.43
N PHE A 394 1.65 0.93 28.14
CA PHE A 394 0.84 1.59 27.11
C PHE A 394 0.42 0.57 26.04
N GLU A 395 -0.65 0.88 25.36
CA GLU A 395 -1.19 0.07 24.28
C GLU A 395 -1.23 0.88 22.99
N TYR A 396 -0.72 0.30 21.89
CA TYR A 396 -0.74 0.89 20.57
C TYR A 396 -0.99 -0.20 19.52
N ALA A 397 -1.99 0.01 18.67
CA ALA A 397 -2.34 -0.88 17.56
C ALA A 397 -2.49 -2.36 17.97
N GLY A 398 -3.07 -2.61 19.14
CA GLY A 398 -3.25 -3.97 19.69
C GLY A 398 -2.01 -4.60 20.34
N ILE A 399 -0.92 -3.84 20.50
CA ILE A 399 0.28 -4.28 21.20
C ILE A 399 0.31 -3.62 22.57
N THR A 400 0.39 -4.42 23.63
CA THR A 400 0.65 -3.93 24.99
C THR A 400 2.14 -3.96 25.25
N ALA A 401 2.72 -2.80 25.47
CA ALA A 401 4.11 -2.65 25.88
C ALA A 401 4.20 -2.38 27.39
N THR A 402 4.90 -3.26 28.10
CA THR A 402 5.11 -3.17 29.55
C THR A 402 6.59 -2.93 29.84
N LEU A 403 6.88 -1.87 30.58
CA LEU A 403 8.21 -1.55 31.08
C LEU A 403 8.34 -2.06 32.52
N GLY A 404 9.49 -2.62 32.85
CA GLY A 404 9.79 -3.08 34.20
C GLY A 404 9.90 -1.96 35.24
N GLU A 405 10.04 -0.70 34.80
CA GLU A 405 10.15 0.50 35.63
C GLU A 405 9.46 1.71 34.98
N ALA A 406 9.19 2.74 35.74
CA ALA A 406 8.61 3.97 35.24
C ALA A 406 9.53 4.62 34.19
N PRO A 407 9.00 5.10 33.06
CA PRO A 407 9.82 5.65 31.99
C PRO A 407 10.46 7.00 32.38
N VAL A 408 11.69 7.20 31.92
CA VAL A 408 12.40 8.48 32.05
C VAL A 408 12.08 9.33 30.84
N SER A 409 11.90 10.65 31.06
CA SER A 409 11.63 11.60 29.96
C SER A 409 12.71 11.52 28.85
N GLY A 410 12.24 11.45 27.61
CA GLY A 410 13.11 11.30 26.44
C GLY A 410 13.57 9.84 26.16
N ARG A 411 13.23 8.87 27.02
CA ARG A 411 13.50 7.46 26.73
C ARG A 411 12.78 7.07 25.42
N LYS A 412 13.55 6.60 24.46
CA LYS A 412 13.06 6.16 23.15
C LYS A 412 13.48 4.73 22.89
N PHE A 413 12.56 3.91 22.41
CA PHE A 413 12.82 2.55 21.95
C PHE A 413 11.96 2.23 20.73
N THR A 414 12.36 1.22 19.99
CA THR A 414 11.62 0.69 18.85
C THR A 414 11.05 -0.65 19.22
N ILE A 415 9.79 -0.89 18.88
CA ILE A 415 9.12 -2.18 18.99
C ILE A 415 8.97 -2.73 17.58
N GLU A 416 9.49 -3.95 17.39
CA GLU A 416 9.50 -4.64 16.10
C GLU A 416 8.92 -6.06 16.29
N PRO A 417 8.17 -6.58 15.30
CA PRO A 417 7.78 -7.98 15.32
C PRO A 417 9.03 -8.86 15.35
N SER A 418 9.05 -9.87 16.22
CA SER A 418 10.22 -10.73 16.38
C SER A 418 10.18 -11.95 15.49
N LEU A 419 9.00 -12.40 15.14
CA LEU A 419 8.75 -13.58 14.31
C LEU A 419 7.47 -13.35 13.50
N ARG A 420 7.40 -13.98 12.34
CA ARG A 420 6.18 -14.01 11.54
C ARG A 420 5.12 -14.88 12.22
N VAL A 421 3.85 -14.56 12.00
CA VAL A 421 2.72 -15.29 12.62
C VAL A 421 2.75 -16.78 12.24
N SER A 422 3.03 -17.09 10.99
CA SER A 422 3.11 -18.45 10.48
C SER A 422 4.24 -19.28 11.11
N GLU A 423 5.30 -18.63 11.60
CA GLU A 423 6.42 -19.31 12.30
C GLU A 423 6.05 -19.79 13.69
N ASN A 424 5.03 -19.17 14.31
CA ASN A 424 4.64 -19.41 15.70
C ASN A 424 3.27 -20.06 15.88
N ILE A 425 2.55 -20.34 14.81
CA ILE A 425 1.24 -20.95 14.94
C ILE A 425 1.32 -22.29 15.67
N SER A 426 0.46 -22.47 16.64
CA SER A 426 0.34 -23.73 17.39
C SER A 426 -1.11 -23.96 17.79
N VAL A 427 -1.47 -25.19 18.09
CA VAL A 427 -2.81 -25.49 18.63
C VAL A 427 -2.85 -25.07 20.09
N ALA A 428 -3.84 -24.26 20.47
CA ALA A 428 -3.98 -23.71 21.80
C ALA A 428 -4.65 -24.69 22.80
N ILE A 429 -5.47 -25.59 22.29
CA ILE A 429 -6.16 -26.60 23.09
C ILE A 429 -5.33 -27.88 23.16
N SER A 430 -5.36 -28.55 24.29
CA SER A 430 -4.62 -29.80 24.53
C SER A 430 -5.51 -31.04 24.69
N ASP A 431 -6.79 -30.83 24.99
CA ASP A 431 -7.74 -31.92 25.25
C ASP A 431 -8.89 -31.87 24.25
N THR A 432 -9.32 -33.05 23.83
CA THR A 432 -10.44 -33.18 22.90
C THR A 432 -11.77 -32.69 23.48
N SER A 433 -11.93 -32.66 24.81
CA SER A 433 -13.09 -32.09 25.47
C SER A 433 -13.23 -30.57 25.26
N GLN A 434 -12.10 -29.87 25.02
CA GLN A 434 -12.05 -28.43 24.78
C GLN A 434 -12.48 -28.03 23.38
N ILE A 435 -12.71 -29.00 22.48
CA ILE A 435 -13.20 -28.68 21.13
C ILE A 435 -14.63 -28.14 21.22
N ALA A 436 -14.84 -26.92 20.84
CA ALA A 436 -16.14 -26.25 20.87
C ALA A 436 -16.97 -26.61 19.63
N SER A 437 -17.59 -27.78 19.64
CA SER A 437 -18.40 -28.32 18.56
C SER A 437 -19.84 -27.83 18.56
N ALA A 438 -20.37 -27.46 19.72
CA ALA A 438 -21.75 -27.00 19.92
C ALA A 438 -21.86 -25.49 19.82
N GLY A 439 -23.00 -24.99 19.35
CA GLY A 439 -23.29 -23.55 19.41
C GLY A 439 -23.57 -23.10 20.84
N ARG A 440 -23.09 -21.90 21.20
CA ARG A 440 -23.34 -21.30 22.52
C ARG A 440 -24.82 -21.00 22.74
N LEU A 441 -25.52 -20.68 21.67
CA LEU A 441 -26.94 -20.34 21.70
C LEU A 441 -27.73 -21.30 20.81
N VAL A 442 -28.94 -21.59 21.24
CA VAL A 442 -29.91 -22.42 20.50
C VAL A 442 -31.10 -21.56 20.11
N VAL A 443 -31.55 -21.74 18.86
CA VAL A 443 -32.77 -21.10 18.35
C VAL A 443 -33.96 -22.00 18.59
N GLN A 444 -34.95 -21.46 19.27
CA GLN A 444 -36.24 -22.13 19.44
C GLN A 444 -37.31 -21.29 18.75
N GLN A 445 -37.90 -21.81 17.69
CA GLN A 445 -39.02 -21.13 17.01
C GLN A 445 -40.33 -21.34 17.79
N SER A 446 -41.19 -20.32 17.78
CA SER A 446 -42.51 -20.45 18.35
C SER A 446 -43.37 -21.41 17.54
N VAL A 447 -44.09 -22.28 18.22
CA VAL A 447 -45.05 -23.17 17.59
C VAL A 447 -46.23 -22.43 16.94
N SER A 448 -46.43 -21.16 17.30
CA SER A 448 -47.43 -20.28 16.73
C SER A 448 -46.98 -19.54 15.47
N ASN A 449 -45.74 -19.75 15.04
CA ASN A 449 -45.25 -19.11 13.82
C ASN A 449 -46.05 -19.56 12.62
N SER A 450 -46.44 -18.60 11.80
CA SER A 450 -47.17 -18.86 10.56
C SER A 450 -46.25 -19.39 9.47
N LYS A 451 -44.94 -19.16 9.64
CA LYS A 451 -43.89 -19.54 8.71
C LYS A 451 -42.65 -20.05 9.45
N LEU A 452 -42.19 -21.25 9.07
CA LEU A 452 -40.90 -21.75 9.55
C LEU A 452 -39.80 -21.14 8.71
N VAL A 453 -38.83 -20.57 9.37
CA VAL A 453 -37.68 -19.91 8.75
C VAL A 453 -36.41 -20.49 9.39
N ASP A 454 -35.48 -20.98 8.58
CA ASP A 454 -34.20 -21.43 9.12
C ASP A 454 -33.42 -20.23 9.61
N VAL A 455 -32.92 -20.34 10.83
CA VAL A 455 -32.16 -19.28 11.52
C VAL A 455 -30.75 -19.80 11.76
N SER A 456 -29.78 -19.16 11.13
CA SER A 456 -28.36 -19.41 11.42
C SER A 456 -27.77 -18.29 12.27
N ILE A 457 -26.81 -18.64 13.12
CA ILE A 457 -26.16 -17.73 14.04
C ILE A 457 -24.68 -17.75 13.77
N ASP A 458 -24.11 -16.57 13.61
CA ASP A 458 -22.66 -16.34 13.56
C ASP A 458 -22.26 -15.54 14.81
N TYR A 459 -21.17 -15.95 15.49
CA TYR A 459 -20.65 -15.29 16.67
C TYR A 459 -19.42 -14.42 16.33
N GLY A 460 -19.16 -13.44 17.19
CA GLY A 460 -17.97 -12.58 17.04
C GLY A 460 -18.13 -11.45 16.05
N TYR A 461 -19.34 -11.11 15.70
CA TYR A 461 -19.66 -10.08 14.72
C TYR A 461 -19.59 -8.64 15.28
N ALA A 462 -18.93 -8.44 16.39
CA ALA A 462 -18.52 -7.10 16.84
C ALA A 462 -17.56 -6.37 15.87
N GLU A 463 -17.25 -7.01 14.75
CA GLU A 463 -16.25 -6.54 13.80
C GLU A 463 -16.67 -5.52 12.73
N PRO A 464 -17.93 -5.24 12.38
CA PRO A 464 -18.19 -4.12 11.48
C PRO A 464 -17.60 -2.82 11.99
N LEU A 465 -17.37 -2.76 13.28
CA LEU A 465 -16.89 -1.58 13.97
C LEU A 465 -15.35 -1.43 13.95
N LYS A 466 -14.58 -2.47 13.66
CA LYS A 466 -13.11 -2.39 13.44
C LYS A 466 -12.74 -1.72 12.11
N LEU A 467 -13.68 -1.54 11.23
CA LEU A 467 -13.45 -1.10 9.85
C LEU A 467 -13.12 0.37 9.73
N ALA A 468 -13.61 1.18 10.66
CA ALA A 468 -13.22 2.59 10.71
C ALA A 468 -11.75 2.79 11.10
N THR A 469 -11.10 1.78 11.65
CA THR A 469 -9.68 1.87 12.02
C THR A 469 -8.72 1.66 10.85
N LYS A 470 -9.15 1.03 9.75
CA LYS A 470 -8.30 0.77 8.58
C LYS A 470 -8.18 1.95 7.62
N THR A 471 -9.11 2.91 7.66
CA THR A 471 -9.23 3.95 6.63
C THR A 471 -8.60 5.28 7.01
N LEU A 472 -7.92 5.36 8.14
CA LEU A 472 -7.31 6.60 8.56
C LEU A 472 -6.01 6.85 7.83
N ASP A 473 -5.95 7.97 7.16
CA ASP A 473 -4.68 8.60 6.85
C ASP A 473 -3.95 8.89 8.16
N ALA A 474 -2.85 8.19 8.38
CA ALA A 474 -2.10 8.27 9.63
C ALA A 474 -1.63 9.70 9.95
N GLY A 475 -1.34 10.51 8.93
CA GLY A 475 -0.98 11.92 9.09
C GLY A 475 -2.11 12.77 9.65
N VAL A 476 -3.32 12.54 9.16
CA VAL A 476 -4.53 13.24 9.60
C VAL A 476 -4.88 12.87 11.04
N ARG A 477 -4.78 11.58 11.39
CA ARG A 477 -4.98 11.10 12.76
C ARG A 477 -3.97 11.69 13.74
N SER A 478 -2.70 11.73 13.37
CA SER A 478 -1.65 12.33 14.18
C SER A 478 -1.95 13.79 14.48
N ASN A 479 -2.28 14.58 13.46
CA ASN A 479 -2.57 16.01 13.62
C ASN A 479 -3.80 16.25 14.53
N PHE A 480 -4.84 15.45 14.39
CA PHE A 480 -6.03 15.55 15.24
C PHE A 480 -5.71 15.21 16.70
N LEU A 481 -5.01 14.11 16.95
CA LEU A 481 -4.65 13.68 18.30
C LEU A 481 -3.62 14.63 18.96
N GLU A 482 -2.67 15.15 18.20
CA GLU A 482 -1.71 16.15 18.67
C GLU A 482 -2.40 17.44 19.12
N LYS A 483 -3.32 17.96 18.34
CA LYS A 483 -4.09 19.15 18.69
C LYS A 483 -5.08 18.93 19.83
N ALA A 484 -5.68 17.75 19.90
CA ALA A 484 -6.57 17.39 21.00
C ALA A 484 -5.84 17.23 22.34
N THR A 485 -4.56 16.87 22.33
CA THR A 485 -3.71 16.79 23.53
C THR A 485 -3.18 18.16 23.96
N VAL A 486 -3.01 19.10 23.04
CA VAL A 486 -2.52 20.45 23.31
C VAL A 486 -3.59 21.34 23.96
N THR A 487 -4.86 21.09 23.72
CA THR A 487 -5.98 21.86 24.28
C THR A 487 -6.50 21.26 25.59
N THR A 488 -5.68 21.35 26.63
CA THR A 488 -6.09 21.24 28.04
C THR A 488 -6.60 19.89 28.56
N ASN A 489 -6.16 19.59 29.71
CA ASN A 489 -6.45 18.56 30.75
C ASN A 489 -7.85 17.90 30.83
N THR A 490 -8.75 18.08 29.88
CA THR A 490 -10.12 17.59 29.98
C THR A 490 -10.71 17.01 28.71
N SER A 491 -10.05 17.08 27.58
CA SER A 491 -10.64 16.56 26.36
C SER A 491 -9.90 15.31 25.86
N GLU A 492 -10.45 14.15 26.21
CA GLU A 492 -10.13 12.96 25.44
C GLU A 492 -10.50 13.23 23.97
N PRO A 493 -9.64 12.86 22.99
CA PRO A 493 -9.93 13.02 21.57
C PRO A 493 -11.03 12.06 21.10
N SER A 494 -11.75 11.47 22.01
CA SER A 494 -12.78 10.48 21.78
C SER A 494 -14.07 10.87 22.47
N LEU A 495 -15.17 10.50 21.84
CA LEU A 495 -16.50 10.51 22.43
C LEU A 495 -16.81 9.10 22.91
N ARG A 496 -16.98 8.94 24.21
CA ARG A 496 -17.53 7.70 24.75
C ARG A 496 -19.05 7.81 24.74
N ILE A 497 -19.70 6.86 24.06
CA ILE A 497 -21.13 6.69 24.05
C ILE A 497 -21.41 5.49 24.94
N PRO A 498 -21.93 5.69 26.15
CA PRO A 498 -22.12 4.61 27.11
C PRO A 498 -23.29 3.70 26.71
N LYS A 499 -23.20 2.46 27.11
CA LYS A 499 -24.32 1.50 27.07
C LYS A 499 -25.59 2.14 27.67
N GLY A 500 -26.72 1.95 27.02
CA GLY A 500 -27.99 2.50 27.41
C GLY A 500 -28.26 3.93 26.92
N SER A 501 -27.36 4.54 26.14
CA SER A 501 -27.64 5.79 25.46
C SER A 501 -28.72 5.58 24.42
N GLU A 502 -29.65 6.51 24.35
CA GLU A 502 -30.77 6.53 23.38
C GLU A 502 -30.41 7.42 22.21
N GLY A 503 -30.88 7.09 21.03
CA GLY A 503 -30.75 7.75 19.74
C GLY A 503 -29.75 8.92 19.67
N PHE A 504 -28.70 8.80 18.93
CA PHE A 504 -27.74 9.89 18.75
C PHE A 504 -27.32 10.06 17.30
N SER A 505 -26.83 11.25 16.98
CA SER A 505 -26.19 11.51 15.70
C SER A 505 -24.94 12.37 15.93
N ILE A 506 -23.83 11.96 15.38
CA ILE A 506 -22.57 12.71 15.37
C ILE A 506 -22.25 13.01 13.92
N THR A 507 -22.05 14.28 13.57
CA THR A 507 -21.86 14.72 12.20
C THR A 507 -20.55 15.49 12.07
N ILE A 508 -19.79 15.20 11.02
CA ILE A 508 -18.63 15.98 10.60
C ILE A 508 -18.90 16.50 9.20
N HIS A 509 -18.94 17.82 9.07
CA HIS A 509 -19.25 18.47 7.80
C HIS A 509 -17.97 18.72 6.99
N PRO A 510 -17.94 18.37 5.66
CA PRO A 510 -16.72 18.42 4.85
C PRO A 510 -16.19 19.84 4.55
N SER A 511 -16.97 20.89 4.82
CA SER A 511 -16.54 22.28 4.60
C SER A 511 -15.97 22.96 5.84
N LEU A 512 -15.96 22.32 6.99
CA LEU A 512 -15.34 22.86 8.20
C LEU A 512 -13.82 22.72 8.19
N THR A 513 -13.13 23.65 8.85
CA THR A 513 -11.72 23.52 9.15
C THR A 513 -11.50 22.49 10.27
N GLU A 514 -10.26 22.04 10.44
CA GLU A 514 -9.92 21.11 11.53
C GLU A 514 -10.29 21.64 12.91
N SER A 515 -10.06 22.94 13.17
CA SER A 515 -10.45 23.59 14.43
C SER A 515 -11.96 23.61 14.63
N GLU A 516 -12.72 23.90 13.59
CA GLU A 516 -14.19 23.90 13.63
C GLU A 516 -14.75 22.50 13.78
N SER A 517 -14.16 21.51 13.11
CA SER A 517 -14.52 20.09 13.28
C SER A 517 -14.31 19.63 14.72
N LEU A 518 -13.21 20.03 15.35
CA LEU A 518 -12.93 19.72 16.76
C LEU A 518 -13.93 20.40 17.70
N GLN A 519 -14.29 21.65 17.44
CA GLN A 519 -15.30 22.38 18.23
C GLN A 519 -16.67 21.70 18.11
N LEU A 520 -17.08 21.36 16.88
CA LEU A 520 -18.33 20.66 16.64
C LEU A 520 -18.36 19.29 17.33
N PHE A 521 -17.29 18.52 17.20
CA PHE A 521 -17.18 17.23 17.86
C PHE A 521 -17.24 17.35 19.38
N THR A 522 -16.58 18.35 19.96
CA THR A 522 -16.59 18.62 21.40
C THR A 522 -17.98 19.02 21.87
N ALA A 523 -18.70 19.85 21.11
CA ALA A 523 -20.06 20.24 21.42
C ALA A 523 -21.02 19.04 21.40
N GLN A 524 -20.95 18.21 20.35
CA GLN A 524 -21.74 16.99 20.24
C GLN A 524 -21.45 16.01 21.39
N ARG A 525 -20.16 15.83 21.74
CA ARG A 525 -19.75 15.01 22.88
C ARG A 525 -20.33 15.51 24.20
N ASN A 526 -20.25 16.81 24.46
CA ASN A 526 -20.74 17.39 25.70
C ASN A 526 -22.26 17.29 25.81
N HIS A 527 -22.97 17.45 24.72
CA HIS A 527 -24.40 17.25 24.67
C HIS A 527 -24.79 15.79 24.98
N LEU A 528 -24.15 14.82 24.32
CA LEU A 528 -24.41 13.40 24.57
C LEU A 528 -24.03 12.96 25.99
N ALA A 529 -23.02 13.57 26.59
CA ALA A 529 -22.62 13.33 27.98
C ALA A 529 -23.56 14.00 29.02
N GLY A 530 -24.55 14.77 28.57
CA GLY A 530 -25.44 15.51 29.44
C GLY A 530 -24.79 16.65 30.24
N THR A 531 -23.56 17.05 29.86
CA THR A 531 -22.82 18.13 30.50
C THR A 531 -23.15 19.51 29.95
N GLU A 532 -23.88 19.57 28.84
CA GLU A 532 -24.27 20.79 28.18
C GLU A 532 -25.80 20.76 27.92
N LEU A 533 -26.52 21.77 28.35
CA LEU A 533 -27.93 21.90 28.08
C LEU A 533 -28.19 22.19 26.59
N GLU A 534 -29.37 21.83 26.09
CA GLU A 534 -29.74 21.98 24.69
C GLU A 534 -29.50 23.39 24.11
N ALA A 535 -29.76 24.43 24.88
CA ALA A 535 -29.51 25.82 24.50
C ALA A 535 -28.01 26.13 24.40
N GLY A 536 -27.19 25.57 25.28
CA GLY A 536 -25.75 25.72 25.23
C GLY A 536 -25.13 24.95 24.06
N PHE A 537 -25.64 23.74 23.79
CA PHE A 537 -25.24 22.96 22.62
C PHE A 537 -25.55 23.66 21.29
N ALA A 538 -26.77 24.25 21.16
CA ALA A 538 -27.13 25.03 19.98
C ALA A 538 -26.23 26.26 19.78
N ALA A 539 -25.83 26.94 20.86
CA ALA A 539 -24.89 28.06 20.81
C ALA A 539 -23.47 27.58 20.42
N SER A 540 -23.00 26.47 20.97
CA SER A 540 -21.69 25.88 20.63
C SER A 540 -21.65 25.42 19.16
N LEU A 541 -22.73 24.83 18.67
CA LEU A 541 -22.86 24.42 17.29
C LEU A 541 -22.87 25.64 16.34
N ALA A 542 -23.59 26.69 16.68
CA ALA A 542 -23.63 27.93 15.92
C ALA A 542 -22.25 28.62 15.88
N ASN A 543 -21.50 28.59 16.99
CA ASN A 543 -20.14 29.13 17.04
C ASN A 543 -19.15 28.31 16.21
N ALA A 544 -19.31 26.98 16.14
CA ALA A 544 -18.47 26.13 15.33
C ALA A 544 -18.72 26.30 13.81
N THR A 545 -19.82 26.89 13.44
CA THR A 545 -20.28 27.04 12.06
C THR A 545 -20.27 28.46 11.53
N THR A 546 -19.50 29.35 12.14
CA THR A 546 -19.52 30.81 11.87
C THR A 546 -19.14 31.25 10.45
N LEU A 547 -18.72 30.34 9.57
CA LEU A 547 -18.27 30.77 8.24
C LEU A 547 -19.31 30.69 7.13
N GLU A 548 -20.35 29.97 7.30
CA GLU A 548 -21.56 30.00 6.47
C GLU A 548 -22.67 29.28 7.27
N PRO A 549 -23.82 29.88 7.55
CA PRO A 549 -24.91 29.19 8.19
C PRO A 549 -25.43 28.11 7.23
N ASN A 550 -24.83 26.94 7.29
CA ASN A 550 -25.31 25.81 6.52
C ASN A 550 -26.42 25.16 7.35
N ALA A 551 -27.67 25.53 7.04
CA ALA A 551 -28.85 25.01 7.70
C ALA A 551 -28.93 23.46 7.65
N ASP A 552 -28.23 22.86 6.71
CA ASP A 552 -28.37 21.45 6.42
C ASP A 552 -27.82 20.51 7.52
N TYR A 553 -26.71 20.83 8.18
CA TYR A 553 -26.24 19.98 9.27
C TYR A 553 -26.76 20.41 10.64
N ILE A 554 -27.22 21.65 10.79
CA ILE A 554 -28.01 22.05 11.94
C ILE A 554 -29.35 21.33 11.92
N SER A 555 -30.02 21.23 10.76
CA SER A 555 -31.28 20.51 10.61
C SER A 555 -31.13 19.00 10.75
N ALA A 556 -30.06 18.40 10.28
CA ALA A 556 -29.79 16.97 10.46
C ALA A 556 -29.62 16.60 11.95
N TYR A 557 -29.15 17.53 12.76
CA TYR A 557 -29.01 17.35 14.20
C TYR A 557 -30.29 17.64 14.99
N THR A 558 -31.05 18.66 14.60
CA THR A 558 -32.27 19.13 15.34
C THR A 558 -33.48 18.24 15.11
N ASN A 559 -33.54 17.44 14.07
CA ASN A 559 -34.68 16.59 13.77
C ASN A 559 -34.82 15.34 14.67
N LYS A 560 -33.86 15.08 15.58
CA LYS A 560 -33.90 13.92 16.49
C LYS A 560 -34.34 14.22 17.93
N THR A 561 -34.61 15.48 18.27
CA THR A 561 -35.14 15.87 19.57
C THR A 561 -36.64 15.66 19.64
N GLY A 562 -37.11 14.47 19.80
CA GLY A 562 -38.53 14.17 20.02
C GLY A 562 -39.06 12.87 19.49
N ALA A 563 -38.25 12.08 18.82
CA ALA A 563 -38.66 10.74 18.43
C ALA A 563 -38.75 9.85 19.67
N ALA A 564 -39.84 9.14 19.80
CA ALA A 564 -40.00 8.08 20.79
C ALA A 564 -38.79 7.17 20.75
N ALA A 565 -38.29 6.78 21.90
CA ALA A 565 -37.12 5.94 22.04
C ALA A 565 -37.20 4.73 21.09
N TYR A 566 -36.48 4.78 20.03
CA TYR A 566 -36.29 3.63 19.16
C TYR A 566 -35.23 2.76 19.82
N LEU A 567 -35.45 1.49 19.83
CA LEU A 567 -34.52 0.52 20.30
C LEU A 567 -33.86 -0.14 19.09
N ASP A 568 -32.88 0.50 18.52
CA ASP A 568 -32.08 -0.06 17.43
C ASP A 568 -30.61 0.23 17.71
N SER A 569 -29.84 -0.74 18.14
CA SER A 569 -28.40 -0.60 18.43
C SER A 569 -27.52 -0.65 17.18
N GLU A 570 -28.12 -0.55 15.99
CA GLU A 570 -27.34 -0.49 14.76
C GLU A 570 -26.67 0.88 14.63
N LEU A 571 -25.34 0.93 14.64
CA LEU A 571 -24.57 2.10 14.28
C LEU A 571 -24.53 2.25 12.77
N LYS A 572 -24.91 3.41 12.27
CA LYS A 572 -24.87 3.74 10.85
C LYS A 572 -23.75 4.75 10.61
N LEU A 573 -22.85 4.43 9.71
CA LEU A 573 -21.78 5.30 9.27
C LEU A 573 -22.00 5.64 7.79
N GLY A 574 -22.29 6.90 7.50
CA GLY A 574 -22.58 7.35 6.14
C GLY A 574 -23.18 8.73 6.13
N ALA A 575 -23.89 9.07 5.07
CA ALA A 575 -24.72 10.26 5.01
C ALA A 575 -26.18 9.82 4.84
N SER A 576 -27.02 10.13 5.81
CA SER A 576 -28.44 9.80 5.76
C SER A 576 -29.31 11.02 6.06
N ALA A 577 -30.49 11.04 5.51
CA ALA A 577 -31.52 12.01 5.85
C ALA A 577 -32.80 11.29 6.28
N GLU A 578 -33.37 11.75 7.38
CA GLU A 578 -34.74 11.42 7.71
C GLU A 578 -35.67 12.40 6.93
N GLY A 579 -36.49 11.84 6.06
CA GLY A 579 -37.34 12.61 5.20
C GLY A 579 -37.04 12.44 3.72
N SER A 580 -37.80 13.10 2.89
CA SER A 580 -37.80 12.92 1.44
C SER A 580 -36.79 13.77 0.68
N LEU A 581 -36.04 14.62 1.37
CA LEU A 581 -35.13 15.55 0.70
C LEU A 581 -33.82 15.73 1.47
N LEU A 582 -32.70 15.49 0.78
CA LEU A 582 -31.35 15.76 1.25
C LEU A 582 -30.64 16.68 0.24
N SER A 583 -29.96 17.72 0.67
CA SER A 583 -29.24 18.61 -0.25
C SER A 583 -27.87 19.04 0.27
N PHE A 584 -26.86 19.06 -0.62
CA PHE A 584 -25.50 19.47 -0.30
C PHE A 584 -24.87 20.29 -1.42
N SER A 585 -23.98 21.23 -1.02
CA SER A 585 -23.14 21.96 -1.96
C SER A 585 -21.95 21.09 -2.36
N ILE A 586 -21.61 21.11 -3.64
CA ILE A 586 -20.48 20.30 -4.14
C ILE A 586 -19.16 21.03 -3.87
N PRO A 587 -18.20 20.41 -3.18
CA PRO A 587 -16.87 20.97 -2.99
C PRO A 587 -16.14 21.15 -4.33
N LYS A 588 -15.29 22.16 -4.40
CA LYS A 588 -14.49 22.41 -5.60
C LYS A 588 -13.44 21.30 -5.77
N GLN A 589 -13.64 20.42 -6.72
CA GLN A 589 -12.73 19.34 -7.11
C GLN A 589 -12.32 19.56 -8.55
N THR A 590 -11.05 19.88 -8.82
CA THR A 590 -10.53 20.15 -10.17
C THR A 590 -9.46 19.11 -10.53
N ASN A 591 -9.62 18.47 -11.67
CA ASN A 591 -8.60 17.56 -12.18
C ASN A 591 -7.53 18.34 -12.97
N THR A 592 -6.32 18.36 -12.45
CA THR A 592 -5.13 18.99 -13.08
C THR A 592 -4.07 17.97 -13.49
N SER A 593 -4.38 16.68 -13.49
CA SER A 593 -3.41 15.59 -13.66
C SER A 593 -2.90 15.38 -15.09
N GLY A 594 -3.48 16.04 -16.08
CA GLY A 594 -3.15 15.83 -17.50
C GLY A 594 -3.88 14.65 -18.17
N ALA A 595 -4.56 13.81 -17.39
CA ALA A 595 -5.37 12.67 -17.82
C ALA A 595 -6.71 12.64 -17.08
N PRO A 596 -7.73 11.89 -17.54
CA PRO A 596 -8.92 11.61 -16.75
C PRO A 596 -8.57 10.96 -15.41
N VAL A 597 -9.24 11.35 -14.34
CA VAL A 597 -9.05 10.79 -12.97
C VAL A 597 -10.39 10.27 -12.48
N THR A 598 -10.40 9.05 -12.01
CA THR A 598 -11.56 8.50 -11.30
C THR A 598 -11.59 9.11 -9.89
N LEU A 599 -12.57 9.97 -9.65
CA LEU A 599 -12.74 10.65 -8.38
C LEU A 599 -13.32 9.71 -7.32
N ILE A 600 -14.29 8.89 -7.72
CA ILE A 600 -14.89 7.85 -6.89
C ILE A 600 -14.88 6.56 -7.71
N PRO A 601 -14.16 5.53 -7.29
CA PRO A 601 -14.14 4.24 -7.94
C PRO A 601 -15.52 3.56 -7.97
N ASN A 602 -15.68 2.60 -8.89
CA ASN A 602 -16.92 1.85 -9.02
C ASN A 602 -17.17 1.00 -7.75
N GLY A 603 -18.33 1.19 -7.15
CA GLY A 603 -18.75 0.44 -5.96
C GLY A 603 -18.19 0.96 -4.64
N ASP A 604 -17.41 2.04 -4.62
CA ASP A 604 -16.95 2.65 -3.37
C ASP A 604 -18.09 3.25 -2.57
N LEU A 605 -19.07 3.84 -3.24
CA LEU A 605 -20.27 4.33 -2.60
C LEU A 605 -21.51 3.54 -3.02
N THR A 606 -22.42 3.39 -2.09
CA THR A 606 -23.76 2.85 -2.32
C THR A 606 -24.81 3.93 -2.02
N LEU A 607 -25.96 3.85 -2.67
CA LEU A 607 -27.14 4.64 -2.37
C LEU A 607 -28.30 3.68 -2.16
N ASN A 608 -28.87 3.70 -0.95
CA ASN A 608 -29.87 2.74 -0.51
C ASN A 608 -29.42 1.27 -0.72
N GLY A 609 -28.15 0.97 -0.47
CA GLY A 609 -27.55 -0.35 -0.66
C GLY A 609 -27.22 -0.71 -2.11
N ILE A 610 -27.51 0.17 -3.09
CA ILE A 610 -27.19 -0.07 -4.50
C ILE A 610 -25.85 0.60 -4.83
N ALA A 611 -24.91 -0.17 -5.37
CA ALA A 611 -23.57 0.34 -5.73
C ALA A 611 -23.67 1.42 -6.84
N LEU A 612 -22.98 2.52 -6.63
CA LEU A 612 -22.78 3.57 -7.63
C LEU A 612 -21.62 3.24 -8.56
N GLY A 613 -21.73 3.58 -9.82
CA GLY A 613 -20.67 3.46 -10.81
C GLY A 613 -19.51 4.41 -10.53
N ALA A 614 -18.42 4.30 -11.30
CA ALA A 614 -17.31 5.22 -11.19
C ALA A 614 -17.74 6.66 -11.53
N LEU A 615 -17.22 7.63 -10.78
CA LEU A 615 -17.34 9.06 -11.07
C LEU A 615 -16.00 9.56 -11.60
N ASP A 616 -15.93 9.76 -12.90
CA ASP A 616 -14.72 10.20 -13.58
C ASP A 616 -14.73 11.70 -13.83
N LEU A 617 -13.59 12.34 -13.64
CA LEU A 617 -13.37 13.75 -13.91
C LEU A 617 -12.35 13.92 -15.03
N THR A 618 -12.77 14.49 -16.15
CA THR A 618 -11.88 14.74 -17.31
C THR A 618 -10.80 15.76 -16.97
N ASN A 619 -9.67 15.69 -17.68
CA ASN A 619 -8.59 16.62 -17.46
C ASN A 619 -9.04 18.09 -17.67
N GLY A 620 -8.65 18.97 -16.74
CA GLY A 620 -9.00 20.39 -16.75
C GLY A 620 -10.43 20.69 -16.32
N SER A 621 -11.28 19.69 -16.05
CA SER A 621 -12.64 19.90 -15.59
C SER A 621 -12.71 20.04 -14.07
N THR A 622 -13.74 20.74 -13.60
CA THR A 622 -14.08 20.85 -12.18
C THR A 622 -15.46 20.23 -11.98
N LEU A 623 -15.57 19.38 -10.95
CA LEU A 623 -16.82 18.71 -10.60
C LEU A 623 -17.94 19.73 -10.42
N SER A 624 -19.10 19.48 -11.01
CA SER A 624 -20.30 20.30 -10.85
C SER A 624 -21.45 19.52 -10.22
N ALA A 625 -22.42 20.22 -9.68
CA ALA A 625 -23.63 19.59 -9.18
C ALA A 625 -24.39 18.82 -10.27
N LYS A 626 -24.33 19.30 -11.53
CA LYS A 626 -24.89 18.61 -12.69
C LYS A 626 -24.27 17.23 -12.91
N ASP A 627 -22.93 17.15 -12.80
CA ASP A 627 -22.21 15.89 -13.02
C ASP A 627 -22.60 14.85 -11.94
N VAL A 628 -22.67 15.28 -10.67
CA VAL A 628 -23.06 14.42 -9.56
C VAL A 628 -24.52 13.96 -9.69
N ALA A 629 -25.44 14.87 -10.01
CA ALA A 629 -26.85 14.50 -10.20
C ALA A 629 -27.02 13.52 -11.38
N THR A 630 -26.29 13.72 -12.46
CA THR A 630 -26.31 12.83 -13.62
C THR A 630 -25.79 11.45 -13.24
N TRP A 631 -24.68 11.39 -12.51
CA TRP A 631 -24.07 10.16 -12.04
C TRP A 631 -24.99 9.38 -11.11
N VAL A 632 -25.57 10.02 -10.11
CA VAL A 632 -26.51 9.38 -9.18
C VAL A 632 -27.74 8.85 -9.90
N ASN A 633 -28.27 9.60 -10.85
CA ASN A 633 -29.45 9.19 -11.62
C ASN A 633 -29.22 7.97 -12.51
N THR A 634 -27.99 7.51 -12.70
CA THR A 634 -27.71 6.24 -13.41
C THR A 634 -28.34 5.04 -12.72
N ILE A 635 -28.51 5.09 -11.40
CA ILE A 635 -29.13 4.03 -10.59
C ILE A 635 -30.53 4.41 -10.07
N ARG A 636 -31.15 5.49 -10.58
CA ARG A 636 -32.44 5.99 -10.12
C ARG A 636 -33.53 4.93 -10.07
N ALA A 637 -33.60 4.05 -11.08
CA ALA A 637 -34.64 3.02 -11.18
C ALA A 637 -34.55 1.96 -10.08
N THR A 638 -33.36 1.74 -9.52
CA THR A 638 -33.09 0.71 -8.49
C THR A 638 -32.97 1.30 -7.10
N SER A 639 -32.43 2.51 -6.95
CA SER A 639 -32.28 3.17 -5.66
C SER A 639 -33.55 3.87 -5.18
N ASN A 640 -34.51 4.15 -6.07
CA ASN A 640 -35.68 5.00 -5.83
C ASN A 640 -35.34 6.42 -5.37
N VAL A 641 -34.11 6.89 -5.67
CA VAL A 641 -33.69 8.25 -5.38
C VAL A 641 -33.51 9.03 -6.67
N THR A 642 -34.02 10.22 -6.72
CA THR A 642 -33.83 11.18 -7.83
C THR A 642 -32.90 12.29 -7.37
N ALA A 643 -31.86 12.54 -8.15
CA ALA A 643 -30.95 13.65 -7.92
C ALA A 643 -31.24 14.78 -8.92
N THR A 644 -31.43 16.00 -8.41
CA THR A 644 -31.55 17.22 -9.21
C THR A 644 -30.46 18.19 -8.81
N ALA A 645 -29.99 19.00 -9.76
CA ALA A 645 -28.91 19.93 -9.53
C ALA A 645 -29.37 21.36 -9.73
N SER A 646 -28.82 22.25 -8.94
CA SER A 646 -29.11 23.70 -9.08
C SER A 646 -27.84 24.49 -8.77
N ASN A 647 -27.62 25.56 -9.50
CA ASN A 647 -26.60 26.55 -9.18
C ASN A 647 -27.25 27.94 -9.31
N VAL A 648 -27.63 28.50 -8.16
CA VAL A 648 -28.27 29.79 -8.04
C VAL A 648 -27.46 30.67 -7.12
N ILE A 649 -27.18 31.88 -7.56
CA ILE A 649 -26.39 32.86 -6.81
C ILE A 649 -27.26 34.09 -6.62
N THR A 650 -27.66 34.39 -5.39
CA THR A 650 -28.42 35.57 -5.03
C THR A 650 -27.49 36.64 -4.49
N ILE A 651 -27.63 37.86 -4.96
CA ILE A 651 -26.76 38.98 -4.66
C ILE A 651 -27.61 40.21 -4.40
N ASP A 652 -27.42 40.84 -3.25
CA ASP A 652 -28.02 42.13 -2.96
C ASP A 652 -27.34 43.21 -3.83
N PRO A 653 -28.11 43.99 -4.62
CA PRO A 653 -27.58 45.06 -5.46
C PRO A 653 -26.78 46.13 -4.69
N ALA A 654 -27.00 46.28 -3.41
CA ALA A 654 -26.24 47.16 -2.53
C ALA A 654 -24.73 46.78 -2.48
N ASN A 655 -24.40 45.55 -2.79
CA ASN A 655 -23.03 45.04 -2.83
C ASN A 655 -22.31 45.27 -4.18
N PHE A 656 -22.98 45.83 -5.19
CA PHE A 656 -22.39 46.05 -6.51
C PHE A 656 -21.26 47.08 -6.44
N ASP A 657 -20.16 46.76 -7.04
CA ASP A 657 -18.99 47.64 -7.18
C ASP A 657 -18.89 48.16 -8.60
N SER A 658 -19.40 49.36 -8.84
CA SER A 658 -19.43 50.00 -10.16
C SER A 658 -18.02 50.28 -10.75
N THR A 659 -17.00 50.13 -9.94
CA THR A 659 -15.58 50.30 -10.38
C THR A 659 -14.97 49.02 -10.97
N ARG A 660 -15.69 47.91 -10.85
CA ARG A 660 -15.23 46.56 -11.25
C ARG A 660 -15.92 46.08 -12.51
N ARG A 661 -15.27 45.20 -13.22
CA ARG A 661 -15.80 44.48 -14.36
C ARG A 661 -16.46 43.19 -13.95
N LEU A 662 -17.19 42.58 -14.89
CA LEU A 662 -17.81 41.25 -14.67
C LEU A 662 -17.57 40.36 -15.88
N THR A 663 -17.00 39.18 -15.58
CA THR A 663 -16.99 38.06 -16.52
C THR A 663 -17.79 36.90 -15.92
N ILE A 664 -18.54 36.18 -16.76
CA ILE A 664 -19.27 34.98 -16.36
C ILE A 664 -18.83 33.86 -17.32
N ASN A 665 -18.33 32.78 -16.78
CA ASN A 665 -17.83 31.63 -17.53
C ASN A 665 -16.83 32.07 -18.65
N GLY A 666 -15.94 33.03 -18.32
CA GLY A 666 -14.95 33.54 -19.22
C GLY A 666 -15.48 34.56 -20.27
N THR A 667 -16.76 34.83 -20.31
CA THR A 667 -17.38 35.82 -21.22
C THR A 667 -17.55 37.16 -20.51
N THR A 668 -17.07 38.24 -21.12
CA THR A 668 -17.21 39.60 -20.57
C THR A 668 -18.66 40.04 -20.63
N ILE A 669 -19.23 40.39 -19.49
CA ILE A 669 -20.59 40.95 -19.34
C ILE A 669 -20.51 42.46 -19.19
N ILE A 670 -19.59 42.96 -18.38
CA ILE A 670 -19.33 44.37 -18.13
C ILE A 670 -17.85 44.62 -18.42
N SER A 671 -17.59 45.53 -19.37
CA SER A 671 -16.24 45.94 -19.74
C SER A 671 -15.86 47.31 -19.16
N ASP A 672 -16.60 48.34 -19.50
CA ASP A 672 -16.23 49.75 -19.21
C ASP A 672 -17.39 50.61 -18.65
N THR A 673 -18.62 50.19 -18.84
CA THR A 673 -19.79 50.94 -18.36
C THR A 673 -20.63 50.09 -17.44
N ALA A 674 -20.73 50.50 -16.20
CA ALA A 674 -21.58 49.85 -15.22
C ALA A 674 -23.05 49.97 -15.61
N PRO A 675 -23.86 48.88 -15.44
CA PRO A 675 -25.31 48.97 -15.66
C PRO A 675 -25.96 49.89 -14.59
N ALA A 676 -27.04 50.51 -14.98
CA ALA A 676 -27.72 51.49 -14.10
C ALA A 676 -28.33 50.84 -12.83
N ASP A 677 -28.80 49.62 -12.95
CA ASP A 677 -29.44 48.84 -11.87
C ASP A 677 -29.36 47.35 -12.15
N ALA A 678 -29.89 46.56 -11.23
CA ALA A 678 -29.90 45.10 -11.32
C ALA A 678 -30.70 44.58 -12.53
N GLN A 679 -31.71 45.30 -12.98
CA GLN A 679 -32.51 44.94 -14.15
C GLN A 679 -31.73 45.13 -15.44
N ALA A 680 -30.96 46.23 -15.53
CA ALA A 680 -30.06 46.46 -16.64
C ALA A 680 -28.94 45.43 -16.70
N LEU A 681 -28.42 45.01 -15.52
CA LEU A 681 -27.44 43.90 -15.44
C LEU A 681 -28.06 42.58 -15.94
N ALA A 682 -29.31 42.26 -15.53
CA ALA A 682 -29.99 41.07 -16.00
C ALA A 682 -30.10 41.02 -17.55
N LEU A 683 -30.41 42.15 -18.19
CA LEU A 683 -30.43 42.22 -19.65
C LEU A 683 -29.08 41.95 -20.28
N LEU A 684 -28.01 42.47 -19.70
CA LEU A 684 -26.62 42.21 -20.20
C LEU A 684 -26.25 40.74 -20.06
N VAL A 685 -26.52 40.12 -18.91
CA VAL A 685 -26.28 38.70 -18.70
C VAL A 685 -27.08 37.86 -19.69
N ASN A 686 -28.37 38.17 -19.86
CA ASN A 686 -29.29 37.40 -20.69
C ASN A 686 -28.92 37.53 -22.19
N ALA A 687 -28.34 38.67 -22.61
CA ALA A 687 -27.82 38.85 -23.98
C ALA A 687 -26.68 37.87 -24.27
N GLN A 688 -25.95 37.39 -23.27
CA GLN A 688 -24.83 36.44 -23.40
C GLN A 688 -25.20 35.04 -22.90
N SER A 689 -26.46 34.78 -22.54
CA SER A 689 -26.88 33.52 -21.92
C SER A 689 -26.66 32.29 -22.82
N ALA A 690 -26.75 32.46 -24.12
CA ALA A 690 -26.45 31.38 -25.08
C ALA A 690 -24.99 30.89 -25.00
N THR A 691 -24.05 31.79 -24.67
CA THR A 691 -22.62 31.49 -24.53
C THR A 691 -22.27 31.07 -23.10
N THR A 692 -22.71 31.87 -22.12
CA THR A 692 -22.38 31.67 -20.71
C THR A 692 -23.10 30.50 -20.06
N LYS A 693 -24.23 30.08 -20.63
CA LYS A 693 -25.19 29.11 -20.04
C LYS A 693 -25.75 29.59 -18.69
N VAL A 694 -25.74 30.90 -18.48
CA VAL A 694 -26.24 31.56 -17.26
C VAL A 694 -27.24 32.65 -17.65
N GLU A 695 -28.31 32.73 -16.92
CA GLU A 695 -29.32 33.82 -17.04
C GLU A 695 -29.41 34.60 -15.73
N GLY A 696 -29.77 35.86 -15.84
CA GLY A 696 -29.94 36.79 -14.73
C GLY A 696 -31.35 37.33 -14.64
N PHE A 697 -31.86 37.49 -13.44
CA PHE A 697 -33.14 38.17 -13.17
C PHE A 697 -33.11 38.85 -11.81
N VAL A 698 -34.12 39.65 -11.54
CA VAL A 698 -34.31 40.29 -10.24
C VAL A 698 -35.51 39.60 -9.56
N ASP A 699 -35.31 39.15 -8.31
CA ASP A 699 -36.37 38.49 -7.55
C ASP A 699 -37.36 39.50 -6.96
N ASN A 700 -38.38 38.98 -6.27
CA ASN A 700 -39.41 39.82 -5.67
C ASN A 700 -38.95 40.70 -4.49
N GLU A 701 -37.77 40.37 -3.95
CA GLU A 701 -37.11 41.09 -2.85
C GLU A 701 -36.14 42.15 -3.38
N GLY A 702 -35.94 42.20 -4.69
CA GLY A 702 -35.08 43.16 -5.37
C GLY A 702 -33.63 42.67 -5.52
N ASN A 703 -33.31 41.43 -5.13
CA ASN A 703 -31.99 40.87 -5.27
C ASN A 703 -31.72 40.46 -6.75
N PHE A 704 -30.48 40.60 -7.15
CA PHE A 704 -30.05 40.09 -8.43
C PHE A 704 -29.69 38.58 -8.32
N VAL A 705 -30.31 37.79 -9.16
CA VAL A 705 -30.16 36.33 -9.13
C VAL A 705 -29.54 35.85 -10.44
N LEU A 706 -28.48 35.08 -10.33
CA LEU A 706 -27.87 34.32 -11.42
C LEU A 706 -28.20 32.83 -11.28
N ARG A 707 -28.58 32.19 -12.38
CA ARG A 707 -28.80 30.74 -12.43
C ARG A 707 -28.39 30.17 -13.80
N ASN A 708 -28.22 28.90 -13.86
CA ASN A 708 -28.02 28.24 -15.14
C ASN A 708 -29.27 28.29 -16.00
N THR A 709 -29.07 28.36 -17.33
CA THR A 709 -30.18 28.22 -18.29
C THR A 709 -30.69 26.79 -18.33
N ALA A 710 -31.93 26.63 -18.84
CA ALA A 710 -32.57 25.33 -18.98
C ALA A 710 -31.68 24.28 -19.67
N GLY A 711 -31.61 23.10 -19.08
CA GLY A 711 -30.74 21.98 -19.50
C GLY A 711 -29.29 22.08 -19.06
N ASN A 712 -28.92 23.14 -18.32
CA ASN A 712 -27.58 23.32 -17.74
C ASN A 712 -27.64 23.47 -16.21
N GLU A 713 -28.75 23.15 -15.60
CA GLU A 713 -28.96 23.27 -14.16
C GLU A 713 -27.83 22.58 -13.36
N GLY A 714 -27.29 23.28 -12.38
CA GLY A 714 -26.19 22.78 -11.55
C GLY A 714 -24.80 22.78 -12.21
N ALA A 715 -24.68 23.28 -13.45
CA ALA A 715 -23.36 23.48 -14.07
C ALA A 715 -22.57 24.57 -13.31
N ASN A 716 -21.25 24.47 -13.33
CA ASN A 716 -20.39 25.43 -12.67
C ASN A 716 -20.58 26.85 -13.24
N ILE A 717 -20.60 27.85 -12.34
CA ILE A 717 -20.62 29.27 -12.70
C ILE A 717 -19.30 29.89 -12.22
N THR A 718 -18.49 30.36 -13.16
CA THR A 718 -17.28 31.10 -12.83
C THR A 718 -17.56 32.59 -12.90
N LEU A 719 -17.39 33.28 -11.79
CA LEU A 719 -17.47 34.73 -11.69
C LEU A 719 -16.06 35.30 -11.66
N GLY A 720 -15.81 36.29 -12.51
CA GLY A 720 -14.52 36.93 -12.61
C GLY A 720 -14.61 38.42 -12.91
N SER A 721 -13.45 39.03 -12.92
CA SER A 721 -13.17 40.40 -13.36
C SER A 721 -11.97 40.34 -14.31
N ASP A 722 -11.28 41.43 -14.53
CA ASP A 722 -9.99 41.42 -15.21
C ASP A 722 -8.93 40.68 -14.38
N ALA A 723 -7.88 40.21 -15.06
CA ALA A 723 -6.84 39.35 -14.51
C ALA A 723 -6.07 39.91 -13.28
N ALA A 724 -6.18 41.21 -13.03
CA ALA A 724 -5.48 41.91 -11.96
C ALA A 724 -6.35 42.17 -10.72
N GLU A 725 -7.63 41.84 -10.74
CA GLU A 725 -8.59 42.21 -9.68
C GLU A 725 -9.06 40.96 -8.90
N ALA A 726 -9.07 41.07 -7.58
CA ALA A 726 -9.51 39.98 -6.69
C ALA A 726 -11.01 39.85 -6.57
N SER A 727 -11.80 40.90 -6.90
CA SER A 727 -13.26 40.92 -6.85
C SER A 727 -13.87 41.42 -8.14
N ASN A 728 -15.14 41.15 -8.36
CA ASN A 728 -15.91 41.51 -9.55
C ASN A 728 -17.01 42.51 -9.24
N PHE A 729 -17.72 42.99 -10.28
CA PHE A 729 -18.81 43.94 -10.16
C PHE A 729 -19.88 43.53 -9.15
N LEU A 730 -20.14 42.25 -8.93
CA LEU A 730 -21.11 41.78 -7.98
C LEU A 730 -20.67 41.92 -6.52
N GLY A 731 -19.53 42.58 -6.25
CA GLY A 731 -18.98 42.71 -4.90
C GLY A 731 -18.42 41.40 -4.34
N ARG A 732 -18.27 40.37 -5.18
CA ARG A 732 -17.78 39.06 -4.78
C ARG A 732 -16.33 38.85 -5.22
N THR A 733 -15.61 38.03 -4.48
CA THR A 733 -14.31 37.53 -4.93
C THR A 733 -14.46 36.71 -6.23
N ASN A 734 -13.48 36.81 -7.10
CA ASN A 734 -13.45 36.01 -8.31
C ASN A 734 -13.39 34.54 -7.93
N SER A 735 -14.43 33.79 -8.25
CA SER A 735 -14.60 32.43 -7.77
C SER A 735 -15.38 31.55 -8.74
N LEU A 736 -15.21 30.27 -8.61
CA LEU A 736 -16.03 29.26 -9.24
C LEU A 736 -17.05 28.76 -8.24
N VAL A 737 -18.31 28.76 -8.61
CA VAL A 737 -19.43 28.24 -7.83
C VAL A 737 -19.87 26.92 -8.45
N THR A 738 -19.83 25.84 -7.67
CA THR A 738 -20.03 24.45 -8.14
C THR A 738 -21.49 23.98 -8.06
N GLY A 739 -22.35 24.72 -7.39
CA GLY A 739 -23.77 24.39 -7.26
C GLY A 739 -24.08 23.39 -6.13
N ARG A 740 -25.37 23.02 -6.05
CA ARG A 740 -25.95 22.16 -5.04
C ARG A 740 -26.70 21.00 -5.69
N VAL A 741 -26.58 19.81 -5.12
CA VAL A 741 -27.39 18.65 -5.52
C VAL A 741 -28.47 18.43 -4.48
N TYR A 742 -29.67 18.13 -4.95
CA TYR A 742 -30.83 17.76 -4.17
C TYR A 742 -31.18 16.32 -4.46
N TYR A 743 -31.29 15.51 -3.44
CA TYR A 743 -31.68 14.11 -3.51
C TYR A 743 -33.10 13.97 -2.97
N GLU A 744 -33.98 13.32 -3.70
CA GLU A 744 -35.39 13.13 -3.34
C GLU A 744 -35.73 11.64 -3.43
N GLY A 745 -36.33 11.10 -2.35
CA GLY A 745 -36.73 9.69 -2.24
C GLY A 745 -37.38 9.40 -0.89
N ASP A 746 -38.01 8.23 -0.76
CA ASP A 746 -38.66 7.82 0.50
C ASP A 746 -37.62 7.60 1.62
N ALA A 747 -36.42 7.17 1.25
CA ALA A 747 -35.22 7.08 2.09
C ALA A 747 -34.01 7.43 1.25
N ILE A 748 -33.03 8.13 1.85
CA ILE A 748 -31.80 8.54 1.18
C ILE A 748 -30.65 8.16 2.11
N GLU A 749 -29.90 7.15 1.72
CA GLU A 749 -28.83 6.59 2.53
C GLU A 749 -27.61 6.30 1.68
N PHE A 750 -26.58 7.14 1.84
CA PHE A 750 -25.27 6.94 1.25
C PHE A 750 -24.41 6.09 2.17
N GLY A 751 -23.94 4.97 1.67
CA GLY A 751 -23.04 4.08 2.37
C GLY A 751 -21.67 4.00 1.70
N PHE A 752 -20.68 3.67 2.49
CA PHE A 752 -19.32 3.38 2.05
C PHE A 752 -18.83 2.20 2.87
N LYS A 753 -17.86 1.49 2.40
CA LYS A 753 -17.20 0.30 2.92
C LYS A 753 -17.89 -0.48 4.07
N ASP A 754 -17.98 -1.80 3.91
CA ASP A 754 -18.28 -2.86 4.89
C ASP A 754 -19.62 -2.80 5.63
N TYR A 755 -20.05 -1.63 6.04
CA TYR A 755 -21.33 -1.45 6.72
C TYR A 755 -22.51 -1.42 5.72
N TRP A 756 -22.22 -0.94 4.50
CA TRP A 756 -23.21 -0.72 3.45
C TRP A 756 -22.87 -1.43 2.14
N ALA A 757 -22.01 -2.42 2.18
CA ALA A 757 -21.50 -3.15 1.00
C ALA A 757 -20.73 -2.28 -0.02
N GLY A 758 -20.30 -1.06 0.33
CA GLY A 758 -19.38 -0.27 -0.50
C GLY A 758 -17.92 -0.60 -0.19
N ASN A 759 -16.99 -0.19 -1.05
CA ASN A 759 -15.54 -0.34 -0.85
C ASN A 759 -14.84 0.99 -0.56
N GLY A 760 -15.59 2.08 -0.44
CA GLY A 760 -15.10 3.43 -0.27
C GLY A 760 -14.77 3.82 1.16
N THR A 761 -14.51 5.11 1.34
CA THR A 761 -14.18 5.75 2.60
C THR A 761 -15.10 6.94 2.87
N ALA A 762 -15.10 7.47 4.09
CA ALA A 762 -15.80 8.72 4.41
C ALA A 762 -15.28 9.90 3.54
N GLN A 763 -14.07 9.85 3.03
CA GLN A 763 -13.53 10.83 2.09
C GLN A 763 -14.31 10.87 0.78
N ASP A 764 -14.88 9.77 0.32
CA ASP A 764 -15.66 9.72 -0.91
C ASP A 764 -17.01 10.44 -0.71
N LEU A 765 -17.61 10.37 0.48
CA LEU A 765 -18.75 11.20 0.85
C LEU A 765 -18.36 12.69 0.86
N SER A 766 -17.25 13.04 1.47
CA SER A 766 -16.81 14.44 1.57
C SER A 766 -16.47 15.04 0.19
N ARG A 767 -16.02 14.25 -0.77
CA ARG A 767 -15.83 14.68 -2.16
C ARG A 767 -17.11 15.12 -2.84
N LEU A 768 -18.24 14.57 -2.40
CA LEU A 768 -19.59 14.96 -2.87
C LEU A 768 -20.21 16.10 -2.04
N GLY A 769 -19.55 16.58 -0.99
CA GLY A 769 -20.09 17.54 -0.05
C GLY A 769 -21.03 16.94 0.99
N LEU A 770 -21.13 15.63 1.06
CA LEU A 770 -21.95 14.94 2.05
C LEU A 770 -21.25 14.93 3.40
N ALA A 771 -21.96 15.23 4.46
CA ALA A 771 -21.46 15.13 5.82
C ALA A 771 -21.34 13.67 6.23
N THR A 772 -20.26 13.31 6.89
CA THR A 772 -20.12 12.00 7.50
C THR A 772 -20.86 11.98 8.83
N THR A 773 -21.83 11.08 8.95
CA THR A 773 -22.67 10.95 10.14
C THR A 773 -22.53 9.56 10.74
N LEU A 774 -22.28 9.50 12.04
CA LEU A 774 -22.43 8.30 12.85
C LEU A 774 -23.69 8.44 13.67
N SER A 775 -24.64 7.55 13.49
CA SER A 775 -25.92 7.62 14.16
C SER A 775 -26.39 6.27 14.68
N SER A 776 -27.24 6.30 15.68
CA SER A 776 -28.04 5.15 16.11
C SER A 776 -29.45 5.61 16.43
N ASP A 777 -30.43 4.85 15.98
CA ASP A 777 -31.83 5.10 16.20
C ASP A 777 -32.34 4.44 17.50
N ALA A 778 -31.42 3.91 18.31
CA ALA A 778 -31.81 3.00 19.36
C ALA A 778 -30.96 3.12 20.63
N THR A 779 -31.44 2.40 21.66
CA THR A 779 -30.66 2.20 22.89
C THR A 779 -29.49 1.30 22.59
N ILE A 780 -28.30 1.81 22.84
CA ILE A 780 -27.04 1.11 22.59
C ILE A 780 -26.86 0.01 23.62
N SER A 781 -26.57 -1.20 23.17
CA SER A 781 -26.34 -2.36 24.02
C SER A 781 -24.91 -2.42 24.59
N GLU A 782 -23.97 -1.64 24.05
CA GLU A 782 -22.53 -1.67 24.39
C GLU A 782 -21.94 -0.26 24.46
N ASP A 783 -20.78 -0.11 25.09
CA ASP A 783 -20.03 1.14 25.11
C ASP A 783 -19.31 1.35 23.78
N TYR A 784 -19.39 2.54 23.21
CA TYR A 784 -18.64 2.93 22.01
C TYR A 784 -17.67 4.07 22.30
N LEU A 785 -16.51 4.02 21.66
CA LEU A 785 -15.58 5.14 21.58
C LEU A 785 -15.53 5.64 20.15
N VAL A 786 -15.80 6.91 19.96
CA VAL A 786 -15.81 7.56 18.65
C VAL A 786 -14.67 8.57 18.58
N TYR A 787 -13.87 8.50 17.55
CA TYR A 787 -12.79 9.44 17.26
C TYR A 787 -13.12 10.18 15.97
N ALA A 788 -13.05 11.49 15.97
CA ALA A 788 -13.06 12.28 14.75
C ALA A 788 -11.61 12.60 14.37
N THR A 789 -11.27 12.34 13.10
CA THR A 789 -9.91 12.51 12.59
C THR A 789 -9.95 13.25 11.27
N GLY A 790 -8.91 14.05 11.03
CA GLY A 790 -8.78 14.79 9.80
C GLY A 790 -9.35 16.20 9.83
N ASP A 791 -9.12 16.93 8.74
CA ASP A 791 -9.78 18.20 8.50
C ASP A 791 -11.23 17.96 8.02
N ALA A 792 -12.01 19.01 7.95
CA ALA A 792 -13.40 18.90 7.55
C ALA A 792 -13.65 18.37 6.14
N ARG A 793 -12.62 18.41 5.27
CA ARG A 793 -12.74 17.96 3.88
C ARG A 793 -12.44 16.48 3.71
N SER A 794 -11.69 15.92 4.65
CA SER A 794 -11.28 14.50 4.69
C SER A 794 -11.59 13.86 6.03
N ALA A 795 -12.49 14.43 6.82
CA ALA A 795 -12.79 13.97 8.15
C ALA A 795 -13.36 12.56 8.14
N GLU A 796 -12.76 11.71 8.93
CA GLU A 796 -13.20 10.34 9.16
C GLU A 796 -13.61 10.17 10.61
N LEU A 797 -14.66 9.39 10.83
CA LEU A 797 -15.06 8.96 12.15
C LEU A 797 -14.45 7.62 12.45
N GLN A 798 -13.63 7.56 13.47
CA GLN A 798 -13.27 6.30 14.07
C GLN A 798 -14.19 5.97 15.22
N TYR A 799 -14.56 4.72 15.32
CA TYR A 799 -15.29 4.20 16.43
C TYR A 799 -14.69 2.88 16.89
N ARG A 800 -14.84 2.59 18.15
CA ARG A 800 -14.37 1.39 18.78
C ARG A 800 -15.42 0.90 19.76
N ILE A 801 -15.78 -0.36 19.70
CA ILE A 801 -16.54 -0.99 20.79
C ILE A 801 -15.61 -1.07 21.99
N GLY A 802 -16.07 -0.60 23.15
CA GLY A 802 -15.39 -0.84 24.43
C GLY A 802 -15.23 -2.35 24.64
N ASP A 803 -14.23 -2.76 25.39
CA ASP A 803 -13.81 -4.16 25.57
C ASP A 803 -14.97 -5.16 25.63
N VAL A 804 -15.33 -5.70 24.50
CA VAL A 804 -16.38 -6.72 24.35
C VAL A 804 -15.94 -8.05 24.98
N LYS A 805 -14.64 -8.29 25.09
CA LYS A 805 -14.10 -9.50 25.73
C LYS A 805 -14.46 -9.66 27.20
N ALA A 806 -14.69 -8.57 27.92
CA ALA A 806 -15.12 -8.65 29.33
C ALA A 806 -16.60 -9.07 29.49
N ALA A 807 -17.42 -8.89 28.48
CA ALA A 807 -18.83 -9.28 28.49
C ALA A 807 -19.06 -10.75 28.12
N ALA A 808 -18.13 -11.36 27.38
CA ALA A 808 -18.21 -12.76 26.97
C ALA A 808 -18.01 -13.77 28.11
N THR A 809 -17.59 -13.33 29.28
CA THR A 809 -17.34 -14.16 30.46
C THR A 809 -18.49 -14.20 31.46
N THR A 810 -19.58 -13.48 31.26
CA THR A 810 -20.73 -13.57 32.16
C THR A 810 -21.72 -14.60 31.62
N ALA A 811 -21.73 -15.72 32.28
CA ALA A 811 -22.46 -16.96 32.00
C ALA A 811 -24.00 -16.87 32.12
N ALA A 812 -24.61 -15.74 31.94
CA ALA A 812 -26.06 -15.63 31.99
C ALA A 812 -26.56 -14.50 31.10
N GLU A 813 -26.43 -14.66 29.80
CA GLU A 813 -27.26 -13.88 28.91
C GLU A 813 -28.71 -14.33 29.09
N PRO A 814 -29.65 -13.42 29.33
CA PRO A 814 -31.06 -13.78 29.37
C PRO A 814 -31.49 -14.35 28.03
N PRO A 815 -32.40 -15.29 27.99
CA PRO A 815 -32.99 -15.74 26.75
C PRO A 815 -33.57 -14.55 25.98
N LEU A 816 -33.19 -14.38 24.73
CA LEU A 816 -33.64 -13.27 23.87
C LEU A 816 -34.83 -13.71 23.05
N LEU A 817 -35.90 -12.93 23.05
CA LEU A 817 -37.08 -13.15 22.22
C LEU A 817 -37.06 -12.16 21.05
N PHE A 818 -36.99 -12.67 19.84
CA PHE A 818 -37.11 -11.91 18.61
C PHE A 818 -38.54 -12.04 18.10
N THR A 819 -39.24 -10.88 17.92
CA THR A 819 -40.60 -10.84 17.43
C THR A 819 -40.67 -9.90 16.24
N PHE A 820 -41.22 -10.37 15.12
CA PHE A 820 -41.39 -9.54 13.94
C PHE A 820 -42.72 -8.75 14.05
N THR A 821 -42.58 -7.49 14.41
CA THR A 821 -43.71 -6.59 14.67
C THR A 821 -44.17 -5.86 13.43
N GLY A 822 -43.42 -5.89 12.36
CA GLY A 822 -43.73 -5.29 11.07
C GLY A 822 -43.03 -5.95 9.91
N PRO A 823 -43.34 -5.58 8.67
CA PRO A 823 -42.76 -6.21 7.49
C PRO A 823 -41.25 -6.05 7.37
N LYS A 824 -40.70 -5.03 8.05
CA LYS A 824 -39.27 -4.73 8.10
C LYS A 824 -38.78 -4.45 9.51
N THR A 825 -39.48 -4.89 10.54
CA THR A 825 -39.14 -4.55 11.93
C THR A 825 -39.18 -5.78 12.81
N VAL A 826 -38.09 -5.99 13.57
CA VAL A 826 -37.97 -6.99 14.60
C VAL A 826 -37.68 -6.35 15.96
N GLU A 827 -38.43 -6.74 16.96
CA GLU A 827 -38.17 -6.37 18.36
C GLU A 827 -37.43 -7.48 19.06
N ILE A 828 -36.40 -7.11 19.82
CA ILE A 828 -35.58 -7.99 20.60
C ILE A 828 -35.83 -7.70 22.07
N ARG A 829 -36.34 -8.68 22.81
CA ARG A 829 -36.69 -8.57 24.21
C ARG A 829 -35.90 -9.57 25.05
N ASP A 830 -35.62 -9.20 26.29
CA ASP A 830 -35.31 -10.18 27.32
C ASP A 830 -36.57 -11.02 27.60
N LYS A 831 -36.51 -12.31 27.28
CA LYS A 831 -37.71 -13.17 27.47
C LYS A 831 -38.11 -13.36 28.92
N THR A 832 -37.16 -13.20 29.86
CA THR A 832 -37.41 -13.41 31.31
C THR A 832 -38.16 -12.23 31.93
N THR A 833 -37.75 -11.01 31.51
CA THR A 833 -38.27 -9.77 32.09
C THR A 833 -39.27 -9.06 31.17
N ASP A 834 -39.44 -9.55 29.95
CA ASP A 834 -40.18 -8.89 28.84
C ASP A 834 -39.71 -7.48 28.52
N THR A 835 -38.51 -7.14 28.95
CA THR A 835 -37.93 -5.83 28.68
C THR A 835 -37.50 -5.74 27.25
N LEU A 836 -37.92 -4.69 26.53
CA LEU A 836 -37.49 -4.41 25.19
C LEU A 836 -36.00 -3.96 25.21
N LEU A 837 -35.14 -4.71 24.56
CA LEU A 837 -33.68 -4.47 24.51
C LEU A 837 -33.28 -3.73 23.24
N ALA A 838 -33.91 -4.07 22.11
CA ALA A 838 -33.58 -3.46 20.82
C ALA A 838 -34.73 -3.57 19.84
N LYS A 839 -34.74 -2.66 18.88
CA LYS A 839 -35.61 -2.71 17.71
C LYS A 839 -34.72 -2.61 16.47
N ARG A 840 -34.84 -3.56 15.53
CA ARG A 840 -34.00 -3.61 14.35
C ARG A 840 -34.82 -3.46 13.09
N THR A 841 -34.27 -2.82 12.11
CA THR A 841 -34.80 -2.87 10.75
C THR A 841 -34.40 -4.20 10.13
N TYR A 842 -35.38 -4.95 9.66
CA TYR A 842 -35.17 -6.21 8.98
C TYR A 842 -35.31 -6.04 7.47
N ASP A 843 -34.32 -6.57 6.76
CA ASP A 843 -34.36 -6.75 5.31
C ASP A 843 -33.99 -8.21 5.02
N SER A 844 -34.71 -8.89 4.12
CA SER A 844 -34.48 -10.30 3.78
C SER A 844 -33.07 -10.58 3.23
N ALA A 845 -32.35 -9.53 2.79
CA ALA A 845 -30.99 -9.61 2.27
C ALA A 845 -29.92 -9.25 3.32
N LYS A 846 -30.31 -8.81 4.51
CA LYS A 846 -29.39 -8.36 5.57
C LYS A 846 -29.60 -9.16 6.85
N ASP A 847 -28.50 -9.40 7.54
CA ASP A 847 -28.52 -10.10 8.82
C ASP A 847 -29.01 -9.17 9.94
N ILE A 848 -29.61 -9.74 10.96
CA ILE A 848 -29.96 -9.04 12.19
C ILE A 848 -28.77 -9.14 13.13
N VAL A 849 -28.19 -7.99 13.52
CA VAL A 849 -27.06 -7.93 14.44
C VAL A 849 -27.53 -7.46 15.80
N PHE A 850 -27.19 -8.19 16.86
CA PHE A 850 -27.43 -7.80 18.24
C PHE A 850 -26.30 -8.30 19.15
N GLY A 851 -25.60 -7.38 19.81
CA GLY A 851 -24.41 -7.72 20.58
C GLY A 851 -23.32 -8.35 19.68
N ASP A 852 -22.81 -9.47 20.13
CA ASP A 852 -21.82 -10.29 19.43
C ASP A 852 -22.45 -11.36 18.51
N VAL A 853 -23.78 -11.28 18.28
CA VAL A 853 -24.52 -12.29 17.51
C VAL A 853 -25.03 -11.70 16.22
N ARG A 854 -24.75 -12.41 15.14
CA ARG A 854 -25.32 -12.14 13.81
C ARG A 854 -26.32 -13.25 13.46
N ILE A 855 -27.53 -12.85 13.15
CA ILE A 855 -28.63 -13.79 12.86
C ILE A 855 -29.01 -13.63 11.39
N ARG A 856 -28.90 -14.73 10.66
CA ARG A 856 -29.29 -14.81 9.26
C ARG A 856 -30.56 -15.67 9.13
N LEU A 857 -31.50 -15.18 8.37
CA LEU A 857 -32.75 -15.86 8.10
C LEU A 857 -32.79 -16.36 6.65
N SER A 858 -33.22 -17.60 6.44
CA SER A 858 -33.33 -18.19 5.08
C SER A 858 -34.42 -17.57 4.24
N SER A 859 -35.42 -16.96 4.87
CA SER A 859 -36.53 -16.28 4.20
C SER A 859 -37.17 -15.25 5.14
N ALA A 860 -38.00 -14.35 4.56
CA ALA A 860 -38.71 -13.33 5.35
C ALA A 860 -39.79 -13.99 6.24
N PRO A 861 -39.76 -13.77 7.58
CA PRO A 861 -40.78 -14.17 8.51
C PRO A 861 -42.09 -13.41 8.27
N ALA A 862 -43.19 -13.90 8.82
CA ALA A 862 -44.46 -13.19 8.81
C ALA A 862 -44.55 -12.26 10.06
N ILE A 863 -45.39 -11.24 9.98
CA ILE A 863 -45.66 -10.37 11.13
C ILE A 863 -46.32 -11.22 12.23
N GLY A 864 -45.78 -11.16 13.43
CA GLY A 864 -46.16 -11.93 14.59
C GLY A 864 -45.34 -13.22 14.79
N ASP A 865 -44.54 -13.64 13.80
CA ASP A 865 -43.61 -14.75 14.00
C ASP A 865 -42.53 -14.37 14.99
N SER A 866 -42.06 -15.35 15.76
CA SER A 866 -41.05 -15.14 16.76
C SER A 866 -40.13 -16.35 16.95
N PHE A 867 -38.90 -16.07 17.39
CA PHE A 867 -38.00 -17.12 17.85
C PHE A 867 -37.28 -16.67 19.11
N THR A 868 -36.86 -17.64 19.89
CA THR A 868 -36.10 -17.40 21.10
C THR A 868 -34.67 -17.85 20.87
N LEU A 869 -33.74 -17.00 21.21
CA LEU A 869 -32.32 -17.32 21.30
C LEU A 869 -32.00 -17.56 22.78
N GLN A 870 -31.53 -18.72 23.12
CA GLN A 870 -31.24 -19.08 24.53
C GLN A 870 -29.93 -19.83 24.67
N PRO A 871 -29.26 -19.74 25.83
CA PRO A 871 -28.05 -20.52 26.09
C PRO A 871 -28.27 -22.01 25.86
N ASN A 872 -27.28 -22.65 25.25
CA ASN A 872 -27.32 -24.08 24.97
C ASN A 872 -26.82 -24.84 26.22
N THR A 873 -27.70 -25.24 27.09
CA THR A 873 -27.36 -25.88 28.36
C THR A 873 -27.24 -27.43 28.33
N GLY A 874 -27.28 -28.03 27.16
CA GLY A 874 -27.24 -29.49 27.03
C GLY A 874 -26.73 -30.01 25.68
N GLY A 875 -25.86 -29.22 25.03
CA GLY A 875 -25.51 -29.35 23.63
C GLY A 875 -24.51 -30.44 23.23
N LEU A 876 -24.30 -31.51 24.01
CA LEU A 876 -23.28 -32.54 23.67
C LEU A 876 -23.47 -33.19 22.28
N GLY A 877 -24.67 -33.17 21.73
CA GLY A 877 -25.00 -33.63 20.37
C GLY A 877 -25.15 -32.52 19.32
N ASP A 878 -25.03 -31.29 19.74
CA ASP A 878 -25.11 -30.14 18.83
C ASP A 878 -23.81 -29.99 18.03
N ASN A 879 -23.95 -29.88 16.73
CA ASN A 879 -22.84 -29.74 15.77
C ASN A 879 -22.79 -28.37 15.10
N SER A 880 -23.62 -27.44 15.53
CA SER A 880 -23.81 -26.17 14.78
C SER A 880 -22.51 -25.39 14.66
N ASN A 881 -21.69 -25.37 15.69
CA ASN A 881 -20.44 -24.63 15.67
C ASN A 881 -19.35 -25.30 14.82
N ILE A 882 -19.24 -26.64 14.90
CA ILE A 882 -18.26 -27.35 14.05
C ILE A 882 -18.67 -27.36 12.57
N VAL A 883 -19.98 -27.32 12.27
CA VAL A 883 -20.48 -27.13 10.90
C VAL A 883 -20.10 -25.75 10.39
N ALA A 884 -20.27 -24.71 11.22
CA ALA A 884 -19.85 -23.36 10.88
C ALA A 884 -18.32 -23.28 10.67
N LEU A 885 -17.54 -23.97 11.51
CA LEU A 885 -16.10 -24.07 11.37
C LEU A 885 -15.70 -24.78 10.07
N ALA A 886 -16.34 -25.90 9.74
CA ALA A 886 -16.10 -26.60 8.49
C ALA A 886 -16.46 -25.75 7.26
N ALA A 887 -17.44 -24.86 7.39
CA ALA A 887 -17.85 -23.96 6.31
C ALA A 887 -16.79 -22.88 5.99
N VAL A 888 -15.82 -22.63 6.87
CA VAL A 888 -14.73 -21.67 6.62
C VAL A 888 -13.96 -21.99 5.34
N GLN A 889 -13.82 -23.26 4.98
CA GLN A 889 -13.20 -23.66 3.71
C GLN A 889 -13.85 -23.02 2.48
N ASN A 890 -15.13 -22.63 2.57
CA ASN A 890 -15.93 -22.03 1.50
C ASN A 890 -16.10 -20.51 1.66
N ILE A 891 -15.49 -19.92 2.69
CA ILE A 891 -15.52 -18.49 2.91
C ILE A 891 -14.36 -17.85 2.14
N ARG A 892 -14.64 -16.77 1.43
CA ARG A 892 -13.61 -16.00 0.74
C ARG A 892 -12.81 -15.21 1.77
N LEU A 893 -11.50 -15.40 1.76
CA LEU A 893 -10.57 -14.67 2.60
C LEU A 893 -10.40 -13.21 2.15
N GLU A 894 -9.70 -12.44 2.92
CA GLU A 894 -9.25 -11.10 2.54
C GLU A 894 -8.44 -11.21 1.23
N GLY A 895 -8.96 -10.72 0.11
CA GLY A 895 -8.42 -10.98 -1.24
C GLY A 895 -9.43 -11.65 -2.20
N GLY A 896 -10.55 -12.15 -1.67
CA GLY A 896 -11.70 -12.62 -2.45
C GLY A 896 -11.63 -14.07 -2.95
N GLU A 897 -10.60 -14.83 -2.58
CA GLU A 897 -10.43 -16.23 -2.95
C GLU A 897 -10.69 -17.19 -1.77
N LEU A 898 -10.96 -18.47 -2.06
CA LEU A 898 -11.07 -19.52 -1.05
C LEU A 898 -9.68 -19.87 -0.49
N PRO A 899 -9.54 -20.37 0.75
CA PRO A 899 -8.25 -20.63 1.39
C PRO A 899 -7.28 -21.46 0.55
N VAL A 900 -7.75 -22.59 0.01
CA VAL A 900 -6.95 -23.48 -0.85
C VAL A 900 -6.63 -22.79 -2.18
N GLN A 901 -7.59 -22.06 -2.74
CA GLN A 901 -7.40 -21.35 -4.00
C GLN A 901 -6.36 -20.24 -3.87
N THR A 902 -6.38 -19.49 -2.76
CA THR A 902 -5.36 -18.48 -2.45
C THR A 902 -3.96 -19.10 -2.48
N TYR A 903 -3.77 -20.24 -1.80
CA TYR A 903 -2.48 -20.93 -1.82
C TYR A 903 -2.07 -21.39 -3.23
N ILE A 904 -3.00 -21.94 -4.02
CA ILE A 904 -2.72 -22.35 -5.40
C ILE A 904 -2.34 -21.13 -6.25
N THR A 905 -3.00 -20.00 -6.06
CA THR A 905 -2.70 -18.76 -6.78
C THR A 905 -1.29 -18.25 -6.43
N LEU A 906 -0.87 -18.35 -5.17
CA LEU A 906 0.49 -18.00 -4.75
C LEU A 906 1.55 -18.88 -5.44
N VAL A 907 1.37 -20.20 -5.42
CA VAL A 907 2.29 -21.14 -6.08
C VAL A 907 2.36 -20.91 -7.59
N ASN A 908 1.22 -20.69 -8.23
CA ASN A 908 1.14 -20.37 -9.66
C ASN A 908 1.82 -19.05 -9.99
N GLY A 909 1.71 -18.04 -9.11
CA GLY A 909 2.41 -16.76 -9.24
C GLY A 909 3.92 -16.94 -9.36
N ILE A 910 4.50 -17.74 -8.46
CA ILE A 910 5.93 -18.07 -8.52
C ILE A 910 6.28 -18.87 -9.78
N GLY A 911 5.41 -19.82 -10.19
CA GLY A 911 5.57 -20.57 -11.43
C GLY A 911 5.63 -19.66 -12.67
N ASN A 912 4.78 -18.63 -12.71
CA ASN A 912 4.78 -17.65 -13.79
C ASN A 912 6.07 -16.81 -13.79
N VAL A 913 6.56 -16.36 -12.64
CA VAL A 913 7.83 -15.62 -12.51
C VAL A 913 8.97 -16.51 -13.02
N ASN A 914 9.02 -17.76 -12.62
CA ASN A 914 10.04 -18.71 -13.07
C ASN A 914 10.02 -18.90 -14.61
N SER A 915 8.83 -19.14 -15.18
CA SER A 915 8.70 -19.31 -16.62
C SER A 915 9.11 -18.06 -17.41
N LEU A 916 8.75 -16.88 -16.91
CA LEU A 916 9.13 -15.60 -17.50
C LEU A 916 10.65 -15.39 -17.41
N SER A 917 11.25 -15.73 -16.27
CA SER A 917 12.71 -15.61 -16.08
C SER A 917 13.48 -16.58 -16.98
N LYS A 918 13.00 -17.81 -17.18
CA LYS A 918 13.58 -18.78 -18.13
C LYS A 918 13.53 -18.28 -19.58
N MET A 919 12.36 -17.81 -20.01
CA MET A 919 12.22 -17.21 -21.36
C MET A 919 13.10 -15.97 -21.53
N SER A 920 13.22 -15.14 -20.48
CA SER A 920 14.11 -13.96 -20.51
C SER A 920 15.56 -14.37 -20.58
N ALA A 921 15.98 -15.41 -19.83
CA ALA A 921 17.34 -15.92 -19.89
C ALA A 921 17.70 -16.45 -21.27
N GLU A 922 16.85 -17.27 -21.89
CA GLU A 922 17.05 -17.79 -23.24
C GLU A 922 17.18 -16.66 -24.29
N ALA A 923 16.33 -15.63 -24.19
CA ALA A 923 16.42 -14.47 -25.08
C ALA A 923 17.71 -13.66 -24.86
N LEU A 924 18.10 -13.46 -23.59
CA LEU A 924 19.32 -12.73 -23.22
C LEU A 924 20.59 -13.51 -23.54
N GLU A 925 20.54 -14.84 -23.51
CA GLU A 925 21.66 -15.70 -23.92
C GLU A 925 21.99 -15.47 -25.40
N VAL A 926 20.99 -15.46 -26.27
CA VAL A 926 21.18 -15.14 -27.69
C VAL A 926 21.80 -13.76 -27.88
N VAL A 927 21.28 -12.75 -27.14
CA VAL A 927 21.84 -11.38 -27.20
C VAL A 927 23.28 -11.32 -26.72
N TYR A 928 23.60 -12.10 -25.68
CA TYR A 928 24.97 -12.20 -25.17
C TYR A 928 25.89 -12.90 -26.17
N GLU A 929 25.45 -14.02 -26.74
CA GLU A 929 26.22 -14.73 -27.79
C GLU A 929 26.49 -13.86 -29.00
N ASP A 930 25.50 -13.10 -29.48
CA ASP A 930 25.66 -12.15 -30.56
C ASP A 930 26.67 -11.03 -30.21
N ALA A 931 26.60 -10.52 -28.97
CA ALA A 931 27.56 -9.52 -28.50
C ALA A 931 28.99 -10.09 -28.41
N VAL A 932 29.15 -11.32 -27.94
CA VAL A 932 30.47 -12.02 -27.92
C VAL A 932 30.98 -12.24 -29.34
N ALA A 933 30.11 -12.71 -30.26
CA ALA A 933 30.50 -12.90 -31.65
C ALA A 933 30.96 -11.60 -32.32
N LEU A 934 30.27 -10.46 -31.99
CA LEU A 934 30.69 -9.12 -32.46
C LEU A 934 32.05 -8.73 -31.88
N GLY A 935 32.29 -9.01 -30.60
CA GLY A 935 33.56 -8.79 -29.91
C GLY A 935 34.68 -9.62 -30.53
N ASP A 936 34.44 -10.91 -30.72
CA ASP A 936 35.44 -11.85 -31.32
C ASP A 936 35.77 -11.45 -32.74
N ALA A 937 34.79 -10.99 -33.52
CA ALA A 937 35.05 -10.49 -34.87
C ALA A 937 35.96 -9.24 -34.87
N ALA A 938 35.89 -8.40 -33.85
CA ALA A 938 36.70 -7.19 -33.72
C ALA A 938 38.06 -7.44 -33.06
N THR A 939 38.13 -8.28 -32.03
CA THR A 939 39.28 -8.39 -31.13
C THR A 939 39.91 -9.79 -31.10
N GLY A 940 39.20 -10.79 -31.61
CA GLY A 940 39.59 -12.16 -31.60
C GLY A 940 40.80 -12.50 -32.50
N VAL A 941 41.48 -13.59 -32.19
CA VAL A 941 42.59 -14.11 -32.99
C VAL A 941 42.05 -15.15 -33.98
N SER A 942 42.11 -14.85 -35.29
CA SER A 942 41.80 -15.79 -36.38
C SER A 942 43.07 -16.47 -36.83
N LEU A 943 43.16 -17.81 -36.75
CA LEU A 943 44.32 -18.59 -37.23
C LEU A 943 44.60 -18.35 -38.71
N ASP A 944 43.57 -18.21 -39.54
CA ASP A 944 43.72 -18.00 -40.96
C ASP A 944 44.34 -16.63 -41.26
N ASP A 945 43.86 -15.58 -40.54
CA ASP A 945 44.38 -14.23 -40.68
C ASP A 945 45.82 -14.12 -40.15
N GLU A 946 46.09 -14.75 -39.00
CA GLU A 946 47.44 -14.75 -38.44
C GLU A 946 48.41 -15.59 -39.28
N ALA A 947 47.97 -16.69 -39.87
CA ALA A 947 48.80 -17.48 -40.81
C ALA A 947 49.10 -16.68 -42.09
N ALA A 948 48.10 -15.95 -42.65
CA ALA A 948 48.29 -15.06 -43.78
C ALA A 948 49.26 -13.91 -43.44
N ASN A 949 49.12 -13.31 -42.26
CA ASN A 949 50.00 -12.28 -41.73
C ASN A 949 51.43 -12.81 -41.51
N LEU A 950 51.58 -14.02 -40.97
CA LEU A 950 52.84 -14.68 -40.76
C LEU A 950 53.60 -14.86 -42.07
N ILE A 951 52.93 -15.38 -43.12
CA ILE A 951 53.50 -15.55 -44.46
C ILE A 951 53.88 -14.19 -45.02
N ARG A 952 53.00 -13.20 -44.99
CA ARG A 952 53.24 -11.84 -45.49
C ARG A 952 54.44 -11.17 -44.80
N PHE A 953 54.51 -11.23 -43.47
CA PHE A 953 55.62 -10.64 -42.72
C PHE A 953 56.94 -11.41 -42.90
N GLN A 954 56.86 -12.76 -43.05
CA GLN A 954 58.06 -13.59 -43.36
C GLN A 954 58.65 -13.27 -44.73
N GLN A 955 57.78 -13.08 -45.77
CA GLN A 955 58.21 -12.65 -47.09
C GLN A 955 58.79 -11.24 -47.02
N SER A 956 58.20 -10.33 -46.37
CA SER A 956 58.66 -8.93 -46.18
C SER A 956 60.00 -8.89 -45.43
N TYR A 957 60.16 -9.73 -44.39
CA TYR A 957 61.40 -9.90 -43.64
C TYR A 957 62.53 -10.43 -44.54
N GLN A 958 62.27 -11.45 -45.37
CA GLN A 958 63.23 -12.01 -46.31
C GLN A 958 63.58 -10.94 -47.37
N ALA A 959 62.64 -10.18 -47.91
CA ALA A 959 62.89 -9.09 -48.86
C ALA A 959 63.78 -8.00 -48.21
N ALA A 960 63.48 -7.60 -46.97
CA ALA A 960 64.28 -6.60 -46.25
C ALA A 960 65.70 -7.11 -45.98
N ALA A 961 65.88 -8.39 -45.64
CA ALA A 961 67.17 -9.02 -45.42
C ALA A 961 67.98 -9.15 -46.69
N GLN A 962 67.31 -9.38 -47.86
CA GLN A 962 68.00 -9.34 -49.16
C GLN A 962 68.56 -7.95 -49.53
N ILE A 963 67.78 -6.87 -49.20
CA ILE A 963 68.23 -5.48 -49.34
C ILE A 963 69.58 -5.26 -48.60
N ILE A 964 69.68 -5.73 -47.35
CA ILE A 964 70.84 -5.64 -46.49
C ILE A 964 72.04 -6.39 -47.19
N LYS A 965 71.76 -7.57 -47.78
CA LYS A 965 72.79 -8.40 -48.45
C LYS A 965 73.31 -7.81 -49.72
N VAL A 966 72.49 -7.01 -50.42
CA VAL A 966 72.87 -6.41 -51.71
C VAL A 966 73.47 -5.00 -51.53
N SER A 967 73.16 -4.30 -50.37
CA SER A 967 73.74 -3.00 -50.05
C SER A 967 75.06 -3.12 -49.34
#